data_ffcf64020a4ca38ddcfcbce5bd404f01
#
_entry.id   ffcf64020a4ca38ddcfcbce5bd404f01
#
_cell.length_a   1.000
_cell.length_b   1.000
_cell.length_c   1.000
_cell.angle_alpha   90.00
_cell.angle_beta   90.00
_cell.angle_gamma   90.00
#
_symmetry.space_group_name_H-M   'P 1'
#
loop_
_entity.id
_entity.type
_entity.pdbx_description
1 polymer ?
#
loop_
_entity_poly.entity_id
_entity_poly.type
_entity_poly.pdbx_seq_one_letter_code
_entity_poly.pdbx_strand_id
1 'polypeptide(L)'
;MTNWKITGIIATIVIILSIPLYTLKTKYIRSLSDSLSPYQVSTFVGSKKCMDCHKKEYDKWLNSHHDLAMDVANEKTVLGNFDNDVFEYFGVTSRFYRKDGRFLVHTRGPDGKMGEFEIEYTFGVDPLQQYLVPFPGGRLQCLPIAWDVNKKKWYHLYPDEPIDPGDWLYWTNAGQNWNGMCAECHSTDLKKNYNSINNSYQTTWSDIDVGCEACHGPGSRHVEWAELPDMARPQSIKNYELAVKTSQISSRDQVELCAPCHSRRAALGDYTHSEPDLLDSLLPQLLNEGLYFPDGQIIDEVYVYGSFTQSKMYDRDVRCTDCHDAHSLKLIKEGNELCLQCHRADTYDTKDHHFHKKKGEKGEPVKSADGKVLFDVGTGAECVQCHMPGRYYMGIDYRPDHSLRVPQPGLSLKLATPNACNRCHIDKTDKWSDEYITKWYGPGRRPHYGTILDAGRKRVPEIEKNLIKLAGDQLFPVIVRATALSLLNSYPGEETILAFELALMDEEALIRRTAMELLSLVDPGKQIKFMVPMLYDPVKAVRIEAARSLAPVAEGKLTEEQNKVFQAVLQEYQAAMEYAADFAYARYNLGNLNTSMHQPEKAIENYRAAILIDDQFYPAKVNLAMLYNKEGQNDKAESLLRDVVTSHPELHEIEYSLGLLLAEKKDYDEAAVYLKRAAIGFPNRARIYYNLGLLLQHLKKDSEAEAALTKATTLEPDNINYLYALTEYYLKRSKFREAKPIAQQMVARHPAMQVGHNLLSIINRKLDETN
;
A
#
# COMPACT_ATOMS: atom_id res chain seq x y z
N MET A 1 -38.53 -77.69 30.66
CA MET A 1 -38.75 -76.54 29.78
C MET A 1 -37.44 -76.33 29.05
N THR A 2 -37.47 -76.49 27.76
CA THR A 2 -36.31 -76.53 26.90
C THR A 2 -35.56 -75.17 26.90
N ASN A 3 -34.24 -75.20 26.99
CA ASN A 3 -33.33 -74.01 26.96
C ASN A 3 -33.69 -73.00 25.90
N TRP A 4 -34.32 -73.35 24.81
CA TRP A 4 -34.75 -72.49 23.72
C TRP A 4 -35.88 -71.50 24.10
N LYS A 5 -36.79 -71.89 25.00
CA LYS A 5 -37.83 -70.99 25.51
C LYS A 5 -37.23 -69.89 26.41
N ILE A 6 -36.22 -70.26 27.21
CA ILE A 6 -35.52 -69.27 28.06
C ILE A 6 -34.69 -68.35 27.25
N THR A 7 -33.99 -68.83 26.22
CA THR A 7 -33.23 -67.97 25.27
C THR A 7 -34.14 -67.04 24.51
N GLY A 8 -35.31 -67.51 24.08
CA GLY A 8 -36.30 -66.60 23.40
C GLY A 8 -36.85 -65.52 24.30
N ILE A 9 -37.15 -65.80 25.57
CA ILE A 9 -37.60 -64.82 26.56
C ILE A 9 -36.50 -63.78 26.83
N ILE A 10 -35.26 -64.20 27.00
CA ILE A 10 -34.13 -63.32 27.23
C ILE A 10 -33.91 -62.39 25.98
N ALA A 11 -33.92 -62.93 24.79
CA ALA A 11 -33.80 -62.19 23.56
C ALA A 11 -34.93 -61.17 23.41
N THR A 12 -36.17 -61.51 23.71
CA THR A 12 -37.31 -60.63 23.71
C THR A 12 -37.19 -59.49 24.74
N ILE A 13 -36.75 -59.82 25.96
CA ILE A 13 -36.49 -58.76 26.98
C ILE A 13 -35.36 -57.83 26.58
N VAL A 14 -34.29 -58.34 25.99
CA VAL A 14 -33.18 -57.53 25.48
C VAL A 14 -33.66 -56.60 24.37
N ILE A 15 -34.47 -57.08 23.43
CA ILE A 15 -35.06 -56.25 22.36
C ILE A 15 -36.02 -55.20 22.93
N ILE A 16 -36.92 -55.57 23.86
CA ILE A 16 -37.86 -54.67 24.48
C ILE A 16 -37.16 -53.56 25.28
N LEU A 17 -36.08 -53.86 25.96
CA LEU A 17 -35.28 -52.88 26.72
C LEU A 17 -34.34 -52.05 25.81
N SER A 18 -33.86 -52.60 24.71
CA SER A 18 -32.95 -51.91 23.79
C SER A 18 -33.67 -50.87 22.95
N ILE A 19 -34.95 -51.03 22.60
CA ILE A 19 -35.72 -50.05 21.81
C ILE A 19 -35.91 -48.73 22.57
N PRO A 20 -36.37 -48.68 23.84
CA PRO A 20 -36.45 -47.44 24.60
C PRO A 20 -35.08 -46.80 24.83
N LEU A 21 -34.06 -47.60 25.13
CA LEU A 21 -32.68 -47.11 25.27
C LEU A 21 -32.15 -46.47 23.97
N TYR A 22 -32.40 -47.13 22.85
CA TYR A 22 -32.03 -46.59 21.53
C TYR A 22 -32.79 -45.31 21.21
N THR A 23 -34.10 -45.25 21.47
CA THR A 23 -34.89 -44.03 21.22
C THR A 23 -34.54 -42.89 22.16
N LEU A 24 -34.24 -43.17 23.43
CA LEU A 24 -33.74 -42.18 24.40
C LEU A 24 -32.34 -41.64 23.95
N LYS A 25 -31.46 -42.56 23.58
CA LYS A 25 -30.13 -42.22 23.08
C LYS A 25 -30.23 -41.33 21.79
N THR A 26 -31.06 -41.71 20.82
CA THR A 26 -31.24 -40.97 19.60
C THR A 26 -31.89 -39.59 19.82
N LYS A 27 -32.91 -39.51 20.73
CA LYS A 27 -33.48 -38.23 21.14
C LYS A 27 -32.48 -37.34 21.85
N TYR A 28 -31.67 -37.88 22.75
CA TYR A 28 -30.62 -37.16 23.47
C TYR A 28 -29.55 -36.64 22.50
N ILE A 29 -29.06 -37.49 21.61
CA ILE A 29 -28.10 -37.10 20.55
C ILE A 29 -28.67 -35.99 19.67
N ARG A 30 -29.93 -36.10 19.25
CA ARG A 30 -30.59 -35.09 18.41
C ARG A 30 -30.76 -33.78 19.16
N SER A 31 -31.14 -33.81 20.44
CA SER A 31 -31.24 -32.57 21.25
C SER A 31 -29.89 -31.88 21.43
N LEU A 32 -28.80 -32.64 21.55
CA LEU A 32 -27.44 -32.07 21.61
C LEU A 32 -27.02 -31.50 20.26
N SER A 33 -27.31 -32.18 19.14
CA SER A 33 -27.06 -31.66 17.79
C SER A 33 -27.87 -30.42 17.48
N ASP A 34 -29.13 -30.39 17.92
CA ASP A 34 -30.04 -29.23 17.73
C ASP A 34 -29.65 -28.04 18.65
N SER A 35 -28.80 -28.23 19.65
CA SER A 35 -28.26 -27.15 20.50
C SER A 35 -27.27 -26.25 19.75
N LEU A 36 -26.66 -26.71 18.65
CA LEU A 36 -25.88 -25.90 17.75
C LEU A 36 -26.82 -25.00 16.91
N SER A 37 -27.11 -23.81 17.40
CA SER A 37 -27.97 -22.87 16.68
C SER A 37 -27.32 -22.46 15.35
N PRO A 38 -27.98 -22.64 14.20
CA PRO A 38 -27.42 -22.24 12.90
C PRO A 38 -27.30 -20.71 12.73
N TYR A 39 -27.84 -19.93 13.66
CA TYR A 39 -27.88 -18.47 13.61
C TYR A 39 -26.93 -17.79 14.60
N GLN A 40 -26.15 -18.56 15.39
CA GLN A 40 -25.22 -17.95 16.33
C GLN A 40 -23.91 -17.57 15.64
N VAL A 41 -23.54 -16.31 15.75
CA VAL A 41 -22.26 -15.80 15.24
C VAL A 41 -21.12 -16.40 16.07
N SER A 42 -20.09 -16.91 15.40
CA SER A 42 -18.89 -17.41 16.07
C SER A 42 -18.12 -16.26 16.71
N THR A 43 -17.59 -16.48 17.92
CA THR A 43 -16.78 -15.50 18.66
C THR A 43 -15.41 -16.08 18.96
N PHE A 44 -14.44 -15.21 19.24
CA PHE A 44 -13.09 -15.61 19.62
C PHE A 44 -13.07 -16.17 21.04
N VAL A 45 -12.27 -17.21 21.27
CA VAL A 45 -12.16 -17.93 22.57
C VAL A 45 -10.75 -17.89 23.16
N GLY A 46 -9.77 -17.40 22.38
CA GLY A 46 -8.36 -17.32 22.76
C GLY A 46 -7.58 -18.63 22.62
N SER A 47 -6.29 -18.49 22.31
CA SER A 47 -5.39 -19.61 22.01
C SER A 47 -5.27 -20.66 23.11
N LYS A 48 -5.43 -20.26 24.38
CA LYS A 48 -5.42 -21.20 25.53
C LYS A 48 -6.54 -22.24 25.47
N LYS A 49 -7.71 -21.89 24.93
CA LYS A 49 -8.81 -22.83 24.77
C LYS A 49 -8.51 -23.89 23.72
N CYS A 50 -7.75 -23.57 22.70
CA CYS A 50 -7.34 -24.50 21.65
C CYS A 50 -6.35 -25.56 22.18
N MET A 51 -5.52 -25.21 23.15
CA MET A 51 -4.53 -26.11 23.77
C MET A 51 -5.15 -27.41 24.34
N ASP A 52 -6.38 -27.35 24.85
CA ASP A 52 -7.06 -28.47 25.47
C ASP A 52 -7.18 -29.68 24.52
N CYS A 53 -7.34 -29.43 23.21
CA CYS A 53 -7.49 -30.46 22.19
C CYS A 53 -6.32 -30.51 21.20
N HIS A 54 -5.65 -29.40 20.94
CA HIS A 54 -4.60 -29.22 19.92
C HIS A 54 -3.22 -28.95 20.54
N LYS A 55 -2.89 -29.67 21.63
CA LYS A 55 -1.65 -29.47 22.39
C LYS A 55 -0.39 -29.52 21.53
N LYS A 56 -0.32 -30.39 20.52
CA LYS A 56 0.85 -30.56 19.67
C LYS A 56 1.10 -29.29 18.81
N GLU A 57 0.06 -28.73 18.25
CA GLU A 57 0.09 -27.52 17.44
C GLU A 57 0.37 -26.32 18.33
N TYR A 58 -0.27 -26.25 19.50
CA TYR A 58 -0.03 -25.23 20.51
C TYR A 58 1.42 -25.21 21.00
N ASP A 59 2.01 -26.39 21.33
CA ASP A 59 3.41 -26.48 21.78
C ASP A 59 4.41 -26.03 20.68
N LYS A 60 4.06 -26.16 19.40
CA LYS A 60 4.87 -25.63 18.30
C LYS A 60 4.75 -24.11 18.17
N TRP A 61 3.53 -23.56 18.33
CA TRP A 61 3.25 -22.15 18.26
C TRP A 61 3.85 -21.40 19.46
N LEU A 62 3.82 -21.96 20.63
CA LEU A 62 4.37 -21.38 21.86
C LEU A 62 5.86 -21.04 21.69
N ASN A 63 6.24 -19.82 22.00
CA ASN A 63 7.56 -19.21 21.78
C ASN A 63 7.95 -19.06 20.28
N SER A 64 7.02 -19.16 19.36
CA SER A 64 7.24 -18.72 17.96
C SER A 64 7.21 -17.20 17.86
N HIS A 65 7.62 -16.65 16.71
CA HIS A 65 7.52 -15.21 16.48
C HIS A 65 6.06 -14.70 16.40
N HIS A 66 5.07 -15.59 16.19
CA HIS A 66 3.66 -15.24 16.28
C HIS A 66 3.20 -15.09 17.73
N ASP A 67 3.52 -16.05 18.59
CA ASP A 67 3.25 -15.98 20.03
C ASP A 67 3.95 -14.79 20.70
N LEU A 68 5.19 -14.52 20.28
CA LEU A 68 6.01 -13.43 20.81
C LEU A 68 5.91 -12.13 19.99
N ALA A 69 4.86 -11.99 19.16
CA ALA A 69 4.66 -10.81 18.34
C ALA A 69 4.47 -9.55 19.18
N MET A 70 3.81 -9.69 20.35
CA MET A 70 3.64 -8.63 21.35
C MET A 70 3.41 -9.25 22.73
N ASP A 71 3.83 -8.58 23.79
CA ASP A 71 3.57 -8.99 25.18
C ASP A 71 3.60 -7.77 26.12
N VAL A 72 3.05 -7.95 27.34
CA VAL A 72 3.13 -6.96 28.42
C VAL A 72 4.60 -6.87 28.90
N ALA A 73 5.11 -5.66 29.08
CA ALA A 73 6.47 -5.44 29.56
C ALA A 73 6.64 -5.95 31.02
N ASN A 74 7.51 -6.91 31.20
CA ASN A 74 7.89 -7.47 32.51
C ASN A 74 9.28 -8.07 32.47
N GLU A 75 9.78 -8.60 33.59
CA GLU A 75 11.13 -9.15 33.73
C GLU A 75 11.44 -10.35 32.79
N LYS A 76 10.43 -10.99 32.21
CA LYS A 76 10.60 -12.12 31.29
C LYS A 76 10.56 -11.68 29.83
N THR A 77 9.77 -10.67 29.53
CA THR A 77 9.46 -10.25 28.17
C THR A 77 10.36 -9.13 27.67
N VAL A 78 10.90 -8.30 28.57
CA VAL A 78 11.85 -7.23 28.24
C VAL A 78 13.25 -7.79 28.05
N LEU A 79 13.77 -7.73 26.82
CA LEU A 79 15.10 -8.24 26.46
C LEU A 79 16.19 -7.16 26.53
N GLY A 80 15.80 -5.89 26.43
CA GLY A 80 16.71 -4.74 26.46
C GLY A 80 17.34 -4.50 27.84
N ASN A 81 18.50 -3.84 27.83
CA ASN A 81 19.21 -3.49 29.06
C ASN A 81 18.60 -2.23 29.71
N PHE A 82 17.81 -2.40 30.78
CA PHE A 82 17.25 -1.32 31.59
C PHE A 82 18.00 -1.08 32.91
N ASP A 83 19.31 -1.42 32.98
CA ASP A 83 20.12 -1.18 34.15
C ASP A 83 20.88 0.14 34.06
N ASN A 84 20.13 1.24 33.87
CA ASN A 84 20.64 2.59 33.65
C ASN A 84 21.50 2.74 32.38
N ASP A 85 21.21 1.95 31.36
CA ASP A 85 21.92 2.01 30.08
C ASP A 85 21.58 3.29 29.32
N VAL A 86 22.49 3.76 28.49
CA VAL A 86 22.33 5.00 27.73
C VAL A 86 22.59 4.77 26.24
N PHE A 87 21.82 5.50 25.43
CA PHE A 87 21.96 5.51 23.97
C PHE A 87 21.97 6.95 23.48
N GLU A 88 22.94 7.30 22.66
CA GLU A 88 23.06 8.64 22.06
C GLU A 88 22.72 8.60 20.57
N TYR A 89 21.89 9.55 20.14
CA TYR A 89 21.46 9.68 18.76
C TYR A 89 21.31 11.16 18.40
N PHE A 90 22.14 11.67 17.47
CA PHE A 90 22.16 13.07 17.03
C PHE A 90 22.09 14.09 18.18
N GLY A 91 22.89 13.88 19.22
CA GLY A 91 22.99 14.77 20.39
C GLY A 91 21.84 14.62 21.40
N VAL A 92 20.96 13.63 21.22
CA VAL A 92 19.93 13.26 22.22
C VAL A 92 20.40 12.02 22.97
N THR A 93 20.60 12.16 24.28
CA THR A 93 20.95 11.04 25.16
C THR A 93 19.69 10.47 25.79
N SER A 94 19.31 9.28 25.37
CA SER A 94 18.20 8.50 25.94
C SER A 94 18.73 7.54 27.00
N ARG A 95 18.01 7.43 28.14
CA ARG A 95 18.39 6.56 29.26
C ARG A 95 17.30 5.56 29.56
N PHE A 96 17.66 4.28 29.65
CA PHE A 96 16.78 3.15 29.94
C PHE A 96 17.05 2.65 31.35
N TYR A 97 16.02 2.59 32.19
CA TYR A 97 16.20 2.21 33.60
C TYR A 97 14.93 1.65 34.23
N ARG A 98 15.11 1.02 35.39
CA ARG A 98 14.01 0.49 36.20
C ARG A 98 13.75 1.36 37.40
N LYS A 99 12.48 1.54 37.76
CA LYS A 99 12.06 2.26 38.94
C LYS A 99 10.72 1.70 39.44
N ASP A 100 10.67 1.28 40.68
CA ASP A 100 9.48 0.73 41.32
C ASP A 100 8.84 -0.44 40.54
N GLY A 101 9.69 -1.33 39.97
CA GLY A 101 9.24 -2.48 39.17
C GLY A 101 8.77 -2.15 37.76
N ARG A 102 8.88 -0.89 37.31
CA ARG A 102 8.52 -0.41 35.99
C ARG A 102 9.75 -0.19 35.11
N PHE A 103 9.58 -0.37 33.79
CA PHE A 103 10.60 -0.08 32.78
C PHE A 103 10.35 1.32 32.22
N LEU A 104 11.38 2.17 32.24
CA LEU A 104 11.28 3.59 31.92
C LEU A 104 12.33 3.99 30.90
N VAL A 105 11.97 4.90 30.00
CA VAL A 105 12.91 5.60 29.13
C VAL A 105 12.82 7.10 29.41
N HIS A 106 13.96 7.74 29.61
CA HIS A 106 14.07 9.20 29.61
C HIS A 106 14.63 9.65 28.28
N THR A 107 13.79 10.27 27.45
CA THR A 107 14.12 10.66 26.07
C THR A 107 13.35 11.92 25.66
N ARG A 108 13.58 12.42 24.45
CA ARG A 108 12.88 13.59 23.90
C ARG A 108 11.40 13.26 23.60
N GLY A 109 10.47 14.01 24.18
CA GLY A 109 9.02 13.86 24.05
C GLY A 109 8.41 14.66 22.87
N PRO A 110 7.07 14.75 22.80
CA PRO A 110 6.34 15.38 21.68
C PRO A 110 6.62 16.88 21.50
N ASP A 111 6.99 17.58 22.58
CA ASP A 111 7.36 19.00 22.55
C ASP A 111 8.85 19.24 22.31
N GLY A 112 9.59 18.19 21.96
CA GLY A 112 11.03 18.23 21.76
C GLY A 112 11.85 18.31 23.04
N LYS A 113 11.22 18.31 24.24
CA LYS A 113 11.90 18.33 25.54
C LYS A 113 12.08 16.92 26.08
N MET A 114 13.09 16.78 26.94
CA MET A 114 13.34 15.52 27.64
C MET A 114 12.23 15.21 28.64
N GLY A 115 11.73 13.98 28.62
CA GLY A 115 10.66 13.48 29.49
C GLY A 115 10.89 12.03 29.90
N GLU A 116 10.21 11.59 30.96
CA GLU A 116 10.21 10.21 31.44
C GLU A 116 8.96 9.51 30.91
N PHE A 117 9.11 8.33 30.27
CA PHE A 117 8.04 7.56 29.68
C PHE A 117 8.12 6.10 30.14
N GLU A 118 6.98 5.53 30.52
CA GLU A 118 6.86 4.14 30.94
C GLU A 118 6.67 3.22 29.72
N ILE A 119 7.35 2.10 29.71
CA ILE A 119 7.17 1.03 28.72
C ILE A 119 6.05 0.11 29.22
N GLU A 120 4.97 -0.02 28.45
CA GLU A 120 3.85 -0.88 28.80
C GLU A 120 3.89 -2.21 28.08
N TYR A 121 4.32 -2.22 26.80
CA TYR A 121 4.42 -3.43 26.00
C TYR A 121 5.76 -3.55 25.30
N THR A 122 6.13 -4.80 24.98
CA THR A 122 7.21 -5.17 24.07
C THR A 122 6.63 -5.77 22.81
N PHE A 123 7.30 -5.64 21.66
CA PHE A 123 6.95 -6.38 20.46
C PHE A 123 8.17 -6.75 19.63
N GLY A 124 8.12 -7.97 19.05
CA GLY A 124 9.26 -8.61 18.43
C GLY A 124 10.27 -9.16 19.43
N VAL A 125 11.05 -10.15 18.98
CA VAL A 125 12.03 -10.87 19.83
C VAL A 125 13.33 -11.23 19.12
N ASP A 126 13.35 -11.28 17.80
CA ASP A 126 14.53 -11.58 16.99
C ASP A 126 14.33 -11.03 15.56
N PRO A 127 15.31 -10.33 15.02
CA PRO A 127 16.61 -9.93 15.59
C PRO A 127 16.53 -8.70 16.50
N LEU A 128 15.36 -8.07 16.61
CA LEU A 128 15.16 -6.85 17.38
C LEU A 128 13.91 -6.93 18.27
N GLN A 129 13.93 -6.15 19.35
CA GLN A 129 12.76 -5.87 20.16
C GLN A 129 12.51 -4.37 20.24
N GLN A 130 11.24 -3.97 20.04
CA GLN A 130 10.77 -2.60 20.20
C GLN A 130 9.88 -2.47 21.44
N TYR A 131 9.54 -1.23 21.78
CA TYR A 131 8.84 -0.89 23.02
C TYR A 131 7.72 0.09 22.76
N LEU A 132 6.58 -0.13 23.40
CA LEU A 132 5.40 0.73 23.30
C LEU A 132 5.21 1.55 24.58
N VAL A 133 4.93 2.81 24.36
CA VAL A 133 4.67 3.81 25.40
C VAL A 133 3.22 4.28 25.30
N PRO A 134 2.44 4.25 26.39
CA PRO A 134 1.08 4.77 26.39
C PRO A 134 1.06 6.30 26.34
N PHE A 135 0.15 6.83 25.53
CA PHE A 135 -0.07 8.26 25.35
C PHE A 135 -1.55 8.65 25.55
N PRO A 136 -1.83 9.95 25.75
CA PRO A 136 -3.21 10.42 25.89
C PRO A 136 -4.09 10.04 24.69
N GLY A 137 -5.36 9.79 24.96
CA GLY A 137 -6.32 9.35 23.96
C GLY A 137 -6.20 7.87 23.57
N GLY A 138 -5.62 7.03 24.42
CA GLY A 138 -5.49 5.58 24.19
C GLY A 138 -4.49 5.20 23.10
N ARG A 139 -3.59 6.11 22.76
CA ARG A 139 -2.51 5.82 21.80
C ARG A 139 -1.40 5.01 22.45
N LEU A 140 -0.87 4.07 21.68
CA LEU A 140 0.39 3.39 21.96
C LEU A 140 1.42 3.83 20.93
N GLN A 141 2.48 4.48 21.39
CA GLN A 141 3.54 5.00 20.53
C GLN A 141 4.75 4.09 20.56
N CYS A 142 5.26 3.76 19.38
CA CYS A 142 6.43 2.89 19.22
C CYS A 142 7.71 3.71 19.30
N LEU A 143 8.63 3.33 20.19
CA LEU A 143 9.96 3.91 20.26
C LEU A 143 10.79 3.51 19.03
N PRO A 144 11.48 4.45 18.36
CA PRO A 144 12.39 4.15 17.26
C PRO A 144 13.74 3.63 17.74
N ILE A 145 13.99 3.65 19.07
CA ILE A 145 15.16 3.05 19.69
C ILE A 145 14.81 1.63 20.06
N ALA A 146 15.41 0.67 19.37
CA ALA A 146 15.18 -0.75 19.50
C ALA A 146 16.38 -1.47 20.10
N TRP A 147 16.15 -2.67 20.64
CA TRP A 147 17.19 -3.53 21.16
C TRP A 147 17.62 -4.56 20.11
N ASP A 148 18.90 -4.55 19.71
CA ASP A 148 19.51 -5.61 18.90
C ASP A 148 19.77 -6.81 19.83
N VAL A 149 18.94 -7.82 19.68
CA VAL A 149 18.94 -9.00 20.57
C VAL A 149 20.22 -9.82 20.42
N ASN A 150 20.78 -9.85 19.21
CA ASN A 150 21.97 -10.63 18.88
C ASN A 150 23.26 -9.94 19.35
N LYS A 151 23.36 -8.60 19.18
CA LYS A 151 24.52 -7.81 19.58
C LYS A 151 24.39 -7.23 20.98
N LYS A 152 23.24 -7.39 21.64
CA LYS A 152 22.93 -6.90 23.00
C LYS A 152 23.25 -5.40 23.16
N LYS A 153 22.67 -4.59 22.29
CA LYS A 153 22.86 -3.12 22.30
C LYS A 153 21.63 -2.39 21.78
N TRP A 154 21.45 -1.16 22.23
CA TRP A 154 20.49 -0.22 21.68
C TRP A 154 20.95 0.29 20.31
N TYR A 155 20.00 0.57 19.43
CA TYR A 155 20.23 1.21 18.16
C TYR A 155 18.97 1.96 17.72
N HIS A 156 19.11 2.91 16.78
CA HIS A 156 17.97 3.63 16.22
C HIS A 156 17.57 3.02 14.88
N LEU A 157 16.24 2.93 14.59
CA LEU A 157 15.75 2.35 13.34
C LEU A 157 16.14 3.15 12.10
N TYR A 158 16.38 4.44 12.27
CA TYR A 158 16.84 5.39 11.24
C TYR A 158 18.20 5.96 11.65
N PRO A 159 19.31 5.20 11.50
CA PRO A 159 20.59 5.58 12.09
C PRO A 159 21.29 6.74 11.37
N ASP A 160 20.93 7.00 10.10
CA ASP A 160 21.71 7.88 9.22
C ASP A 160 21.16 9.31 9.11
N GLU A 161 19.97 9.59 9.67
CA GLU A 161 19.31 10.89 9.60
C GLU A 161 18.61 11.25 10.92
N PRO A 162 18.63 12.54 11.32
CA PRO A 162 17.88 12.99 12.50
C PRO A 162 16.38 13.04 12.17
N ILE A 163 15.55 12.52 13.08
CA ILE A 163 14.09 12.62 13.00
C ILE A 163 13.63 13.66 14.02
N ASP A 164 13.14 14.79 13.55
CA ASP A 164 12.69 15.89 14.40
C ASP A 164 11.19 15.79 14.79
N PRO A 165 10.74 16.48 15.86
CA PRO A 165 9.34 16.39 16.34
C PRO A 165 8.27 16.74 15.31
N GLY A 166 8.59 17.49 14.24
CA GLY A 166 7.70 17.80 13.13
C GLY A 166 7.65 16.73 12.04
N ASP A 167 8.50 15.70 12.10
CA ASP A 167 8.54 14.64 11.10
C ASP A 167 7.44 13.60 11.34
N TRP A 168 6.85 13.09 10.25
CA TRP A 168 5.88 11.99 10.28
C TRP A 168 6.40 10.75 11.04
N LEU A 169 7.70 10.43 10.88
CA LEU A 169 8.36 9.29 11.52
C LEU A 169 8.79 9.55 12.96
N TYR A 170 8.59 10.78 13.49
CA TYR A 170 8.91 11.04 14.87
C TYR A 170 8.06 10.17 15.80
N TRP A 171 8.69 9.59 16.82
CA TRP A 171 8.08 8.51 17.59
C TRP A 171 6.74 8.84 18.29
N THR A 172 6.45 10.12 18.51
CA THR A 172 5.16 10.54 19.07
C THR A 172 4.10 10.89 18.02
N ASN A 173 4.45 10.80 16.71
CA ASN A 173 3.57 11.16 15.61
C ASN A 173 2.86 9.94 14.99
N ALA A 174 2.01 10.19 14.02
CA ALA A 174 1.11 9.18 13.45
C ALA A 174 1.84 8.00 12.81
N GLY A 175 3.05 8.21 12.23
CA GLY A 175 3.87 7.14 11.64
C GLY A 175 4.34 6.08 12.62
N GLN A 176 4.39 6.40 13.92
CA GLN A 176 4.79 5.48 14.99
C GLN A 176 3.62 5.12 15.93
N ASN A 177 2.38 5.42 15.53
CA ASN A 177 1.21 5.04 16.28
C ASN A 177 0.89 3.54 16.07
N TRP A 178 1.11 2.72 17.09
CA TRP A 178 0.92 1.28 17.03
C TRP A 178 -0.53 0.89 16.69
N ASN A 179 -1.53 1.58 17.27
CA ASN A 179 -2.94 1.25 17.09
C ASN A 179 -3.39 1.22 15.61
N GLY A 180 -2.86 2.14 14.79
CA GLY A 180 -3.18 2.21 13.36
C GLY A 180 -2.18 1.49 12.45
N MET A 181 -0.89 1.50 12.82
CA MET A 181 0.19 1.06 11.91
C MET A 181 0.61 -0.40 12.11
N CYS A 182 0.58 -0.92 13.36
CA CYS A 182 1.23 -2.19 13.70
C CYS A 182 0.24 -3.24 14.22
N ALA A 183 -0.80 -2.79 14.93
CA ALA A 183 -1.67 -3.63 15.75
C ALA A 183 -2.36 -4.77 14.98
N GLU A 184 -2.82 -4.50 13.75
CA GLU A 184 -3.50 -5.51 12.93
C GLU A 184 -2.65 -6.75 12.60
N CYS A 185 -1.31 -6.59 12.58
CA CYS A 185 -0.37 -7.67 12.30
C CYS A 185 0.24 -8.28 13.56
N HIS A 186 0.11 -7.62 14.71
CA HIS A 186 0.74 -8.02 15.98
C HIS A 186 -0.26 -8.43 17.07
N SER A 187 -1.56 -8.55 16.75
CA SER A 187 -2.59 -9.01 17.68
C SER A 187 -3.68 -9.80 16.94
N THR A 188 -4.57 -10.47 17.69
CA THR A 188 -5.68 -11.24 17.14
C THR A 188 -7.00 -10.52 17.41
N ASP A 189 -7.89 -10.45 16.41
CA ASP A 189 -9.20 -9.78 16.46
C ASP A 189 -9.10 -8.34 16.94
N LEU A 190 -8.20 -7.57 16.33
CA LEU A 190 -8.04 -6.16 16.66
C LEU A 190 -9.32 -5.37 16.37
N LYS A 191 -9.76 -4.60 17.36
CA LYS A 191 -10.75 -3.55 17.20
C LYS A 191 -10.10 -2.22 17.58
N LYS A 192 -9.82 -1.37 16.58
CA LYS A 192 -9.19 -0.07 16.81
C LYS A 192 -10.07 0.82 17.67
N ASN A 193 -11.38 0.76 17.46
CA ASN A 193 -12.36 1.60 18.13
C ASN A 193 -11.94 3.08 18.14
N TYR A 194 -11.45 3.55 16.99
CA TYR A 194 -11.02 4.92 16.81
C TYR A 194 -12.21 5.87 16.77
N ASN A 195 -12.14 6.92 17.58
CA ASN A 195 -13.10 8.02 17.59
C ASN A 195 -12.52 9.24 16.90
N SER A 196 -13.02 9.56 15.72
CA SER A 196 -12.54 10.67 14.90
C SER A 196 -12.89 12.06 15.41
N ILE A 197 -13.90 12.19 16.30
CA ILE A 197 -14.33 13.48 16.86
C ILE A 197 -13.29 14.01 17.85
N ASN A 198 -12.81 13.13 18.74
CA ASN A 198 -11.84 13.49 19.77
C ASN A 198 -10.45 12.93 19.52
N ASN A 199 -10.23 12.31 18.34
CA ASN A 199 -8.95 11.74 17.90
C ASN A 199 -8.37 10.78 18.96
N SER A 200 -9.14 9.76 19.36
CA SER A 200 -8.77 8.82 20.42
C SER A 200 -9.11 7.38 20.08
N TYR A 201 -8.45 6.46 20.76
CA TYR A 201 -8.61 5.02 20.59
C TYR A 201 -9.17 4.38 21.87
N GLN A 202 -9.94 3.30 21.68
CA GLN A 202 -10.33 2.33 22.71
C GLN A 202 -10.02 0.93 22.21
N THR A 203 -8.77 0.73 21.75
CA THR A 203 -8.31 -0.49 21.09
C THR A 203 -8.46 -1.71 22.00
N THR A 204 -9.02 -2.77 21.43
CA THR A 204 -9.15 -4.09 22.08
C THR A 204 -8.71 -5.19 21.13
N TRP A 205 -8.37 -6.34 21.68
CA TRP A 205 -7.99 -7.56 20.98
C TRP A 205 -8.45 -8.79 21.75
N SER A 206 -8.54 -9.94 21.09
CA SER A 206 -8.85 -11.23 21.74
C SER A 206 -7.60 -11.91 22.31
N ASP A 207 -6.49 -11.96 21.52
CA ASP A 207 -5.15 -12.29 22.00
C ASP A 207 -4.20 -11.14 21.72
N ILE A 208 -3.27 -10.88 22.66
CA ILE A 208 -2.28 -9.79 22.55
C ILE A 208 -1.28 -10.01 21.41
N ASP A 209 -1.15 -11.24 20.98
CA ASP A 209 -0.23 -11.77 19.97
C ASP A 209 -0.99 -12.30 18.74
N VAL A 210 -0.28 -12.94 17.81
CA VAL A 210 -0.87 -13.62 16.65
C VAL A 210 -1.22 -15.05 17.06
N GLY A 211 -2.40 -15.22 17.67
CA GLY A 211 -2.91 -16.47 18.17
C GLY A 211 -3.48 -17.39 17.10
N CYS A 212 -4.01 -18.55 17.57
CA CYS A 212 -4.58 -19.58 16.69
C CYS A 212 -5.69 -19.02 15.79
N GLU A 213 -6.55 -18.18 16.35
CA GLU A 213 -7.74 -17.65 15.67
C GLU A 213 -7.42 -16.54 14.67
N ALA A 214 -6.19 -16.01 14.66
CA ALA A 214 -5.73 -15.10 13.62
C ALA A 214 -5.68 -15.77 12.23
N CYS A 215 -5.48 -17.11 12.18
CA CYS A 215 -5.46 -17.91 10.96
C CYS A 215 -6.70 -18.76 10.77
N HIS A 216 -7.26 -19.31 11.86
CA HIS A 216 -8.38 -20.26 11.81
C HIS A 216 -9.75 -19.58 11.90
N GLY A 217 -9.79 -18.30 12.25
CA GLY A 217 -11.01 -17.55 12.54
C GLY A 217 -11.59 -17.89 13.91
N PRO A 218 -12.71 -17.25 14.29
CA PRO A 218 -13.32 -17.35 15.62
C PRO A 218 -13.77 -18.79 15.92
N GLY A 219 -13.34 -19.34 17.06
CA GLY A 219 -13.40 -20.75 17.39
C GLY A 219 -14.57 -21.20 18.26
N SER A 220 -15.45 -20.31 18.78
CA SER A 220 -16.47 -20.70 19.74
C SER A 220 -17.37 -21.85 19.24
N ARG A 221 -17.82 -21.77 18.00
CA ARG A 221 -18.67 -22.79 17.40
C ARG A 221 -17.93 -24.11 17.14
N HIS A 222 -16.64 -24.03 16.79
CA HIS A 222 -15.79 -25.21 16.68
C HIS A 222 -15.65 -25.90 18.04
N VAL A 223 -15.44 -25.17 19.10
CA VAL A 223 -15.35 -25.70 20.46
C VAL A 223 -16.67 -26.35 20.85
N GLU A 224 -17.81 -25.69 20.67
CA GLU A 224 -19.14 -26.25 20.93
C GLU A 224 -19.36 -27.54 20.14
N TRP A 225 -19.02 -27.57 18.85
CA TRP A 225 -19.09 -28.77 18.02
C TRP A 225 -18.15 -29.88 18.52
N ALA A 226 -16.91 -29.53 18.86
CA ALA A 226 -15.91 -30.50 19.31
C ALA A 226 -16.24 -31.13 20.69
N GLU A 227 -16.90 -30.38 21.57
CA GLU A 227 -17.35 -30.84 22.89
C GLU A 227 -18.58 -31.76 22.80
N LEU A 228 -19.28 -31.82 21.67
CA LEU A 228 -20.33 -32.83 21.48
C LEU A 228 -19.76 -34.25 21.45
N PRO A 229 -20.47 -35.22 22.00
CA PRO A 229 -20.14 -36.63 21.79
C PRO A 229 -20.05 -36.97 20.30
N ASP A 230 -19.11 -37.80 19.85
CA ASP A 230 -18.86 -38.11 18.43
C ASP A 230 -20.11 -38.47 17.65
N MET A 231 -21.06 -39.21 18.30
CA MET A 231 -22.33 -39.59 17.67
C MET A 231 -23.33 -38.45 17.52
N ALA A 232 -23.12 -37.35 18.24
CA ALA A 232 -23.97 -36.15 18.17
C ALA A 232 -23.40 -35.07 17.25
N ARG A 233 -22.13 -35.22 16.81
CA ARG A 233 -21.51 -34.25 15.89
C ARG A 233 -22.14 -34.32 14.51
N PRO A 234 -22.74 -33.24 14.01
CA PRO A 234 -23.28 -33.20 12.66
C PRO A 234 -22.16 -33.42 11.62
N GLN A 235 -22.36 -34.39 10.71
CA GLN A 235 -21.35 -34.73 9.69
C GLN A 235 -21.39 -33.79 8.48
N SER A 236 -22.44 -33.02 8.31
CA SER A 236 -22.64 -32.09 7.19
C SER A 236 -22.05 -30.68 7.40
N ILE A 237 -21.38 -30.49 8.52
CA ILE A 237 -20.83 -29.16 8.86
C ILE A 237 -19.57 -28.87 8.06
N LYS A 238 -19.54 -27.67 7.46
CA LYS A 238 -18.41 -27.16 6.69
C LYS A 238 -17.28 -26.79 7.66
N ASN A 239 -16.04 -27.18 7.34
CA ASN A 239 -14.82 -26.76 8.03
C ASN A 239 -14.81 -26.98 9.54
N TYR A 240 -15.61 -27.94 10.07
CA TYR A 240 -15.71 -28.18 11.53
C TYR A 240 -16.16 -26.95 12.32
N GLU A 241 -17.02 -26.12 11.77
CA GLU A 241 -17.47 -24.79 12.30
C GLU A 241 -16.35 -23.74 12.40
N LEU A 242 -15.19 -23.93 11.79
CA LEU A 242 -14.18 -22.90 11.60
C LEU A 242 -14.41 -22.13 10.27
N ALA A 243 -13.91 -20.93 10.19
CA ALA A 243 -13.97 -20.14 8.97
C ALA A 243 -13.18 -20.82 7.83
N VAL A 244 -12.00 -21.36 8.13
CA VAL A 244 -11.06 -21.92 7.16
C VAL A 244 -10.68 -23.36 7.51
N LYS A 245 -10.66 -24.25 6.51
CA LYS A 245 -10.09 -25.60 6.62
C LYS A 245 -8.67 -25.62 6.05
N THR A 246 -7.71 -25.22 6.85
CA THR A 246 -6.32 -25.04 6.43
C THR A 246 -5.64 -26.28 5.86
N SER A 247 -6.07 -27.50 6.25
CA SER A 247 -5.49 -28.75 5.73
C SER A 247 -5.81 -29.06 4.24
N GLN A 248 -6.80 -28.37 3.65
CA GLN A 248 -7.24 -28.56 2.27
C GLN A 248 -7.30 -27.24 1.49
N ILE A 249 -6.64 -26.22 2.01
CA ILE A 249 -6.59 -24.88 1.40
C ILE A 249 -5.77 -24.92 0.09
N SER A 250 -6.23 -24.21 -0.94
CA SER A 250 -5.46 -24.05 -2.17
C SER A 250 -4.21 -23.18 -1.92
N SER A 251 -3.28 -23.14 -2.86
CA SER A 251 -2.12 -22.22 -2.79
C SER A 251 -2.59 -20.77 -2.72
N ARG A 252 -3.49 -20.37 -3.62
CA ARG A 252 -4.05 -19.02 -3.65
C ARG A 252 -4.69 -18.66 -2.32
N ASP A 253 -5.62 -19.46 -1.85
CA ASP A 253 -6.34 -19.19 -0.59
C ASP A 253 -5.40 -19.13 0.62
N GLN A 254 -4.33 -19.96 0.64
CA GLN A 254 -3.35 -19.89 1.73
C GLN A 254 -2.51 -18.63 1.68
N VAL A 255 -2.08 -18.19 0.50
CA VAL A 255 -1.33 -16.93 0.34
C VAL A 255 -2.23 -15.75 0.72
N GLU A 256 -3.51 -15.78 0.34
CA GLU A 256 -4.49 -14.77 0.71
C GLU A 256 -4.81 -14.79 2.22
N LEU A 257 -4.81 -15.97 2.87
CA LEU A 257 -4.94 -16.11 4.32
C LEU A 257 -3.78 -15.43 5.08
N CYS A 258 -2.56 -15.49 4.54
CA CYS A 258 -1.38 -14.85 5.14
C CYS A 258 -1.27 -13.34 4.80
N ALA A 259 -1.86 -12.91 3.71
CA ALA A 259 -1.75 -11.56 3.17
C ALA A 259 -2.15 -10.43 4.13
N PRO A 260 -3.16 -10.56 5.01
CA PRO A 260 -3.54 -9.47 5.93
C PRO A 260 -2.37 -8.95 6.77
N CYS A 261 -1.44 -9.81 7.18
CA CYS A 261 -0.23 -9.42 7.93
C CYS A 261 1.02 -9.37 7.05
N HIS A 262 1.07 -10.18 5.99
CA HIS A 262 2.26 -10.33 5.14
C HIS A 262 2.18 -9.58 3.81
N SER A 263 1.34 -8.53 3.71
CA SER A 263 1.30 -7.60 2.57
C SER A 263 1.36 -6.14 2.99
N ARG A 264 1.98 -5.28 2.18
CA ARG A 264 1.75 -3.84 2.27
C ARG A 264 0.44 -3.51 1.59
N ARG A 265 -0.50 -2.91 2.32
CA ARG A 265 -1.90 -2.82 1.90
C ARG A 265 -2.64 -1.64 2.52
N ALA A 266 -3.81 -1.33 1.98
CA ALA A 266 -4.84 -0.55 2.66
C ALA A 266 -5.96 -1.48 3.13
N ALA A 267 -6.45 -1.31 4.36
CA ALA A 267 -7.58 -2.07 4.87
C ALA A 267 -8.91 -1.44 4.38
N LEU A 268 -9.86 -2.29 4.00
CA LEU A 268 -11.21 -1.92 3.58
C LEU A 268 -12.28 -2.26 4.64
N GLY A 269 -11.85 -2.81 5.76
CA GLY A 269 -12.68 -3.25 6.88
C GLY A 269 -11.99 -4.30 7.72
N ASP A 270 -12.68 -4.84 8.71
CA ASP A 270 -12.20 -5.98 9.49
C ASP A 270 -11.99 -7.19 8.57
N TYR A 271 -10.88 -7.90 8.75
CA TYR A 271 -10.66 -9.18 8.09
C TYR A 271 -11.40 -10.29 8.83
N THR A 272 -12.34 -10.96 8.16
CA THR A 272 -13.25 -11.92 8.81
C THR A 272 -12.98 -13.39 8.49
N HIS A 273 -12.01 -13.72 7.61
CA HIS A 273 -11.75 -15.06 7.04
C HIS A 273 -12.93 -15.67 6.26
N SER A 274 -14.06 -15.02 6.21
CA SER A 274 -15.28 -15.50 5.53
C SER A 274 -15.50 -14.87 4.16
N GLU A 275 -14.71 -13.86 3.82
CA GLU A 275 -14.80 -13.19 2.54
C GLU A 275 -14.31 -14.09 1.41
N PRO A 276 -14.99 -14.11 0.26
CA PRO A 276 -14.63 -14.96 -0.86
C PRO A 276 -13.38 -14.51 -1.63
N ASP A 277 -12.98 -13.23 -1.49
CA ASP A 277 -11.83 -12.63 -2.15
C ASP A 277 -11.06 -11.73 -1.19
N LEU A 278 -9.75 -11.72 -1.27
CA LEU A 278 -8.89 -10.86 -0.45
C LEU A 278 -9.24 -9.37 -0.59
N LEU A 279 -9.64 -8.95 -1.79
CA LEU A 279 -10.01 -7.57 -2.08
C LEU A 279 -11.39 -7.15 -1.53
N ASP A 280 -12.09 -8.04 -0.84
CA ASP A 280 -13.25 -7.67 -0.02
C ASP A 280 -12.83 -7.02 1.31
N SER A 281 -11.64 -7.36 1.83
CA SER A 281 -11.13 -6.87 3.11
C SER A 281 -9.95 -5.91 3.00
N LEU A 282 -9.11 -6.06 1.98
CA LEU A 282 -7.92 -5.24 1.82
C LEU A 282 -7.51 -5.03 0.35
N LEU A 283 -6.73 -4.00 0.11
CA LEU A 283 -6.18 -3.66 -1.19
C LEU A 283 -4.65 -3.69 -1.12
N PRO A 284 -3.98 -4.68 -1.74
CA PRO A 284 -2.52 -4.75 -1.76
C PRO A 284 -1.92 -3.64 -2.62
N GLN A 285 -0.74 -3.14 -2.23
CA GLN A 285 0.02 -2.19 -3.04
C GLN A 285 0.57 -2.87 -4.30
N LEU A 286 0.52 -2.15 -5.42
CA LEU A 286 1.15 -2.55 -6.67
C LEU A 286 2.69 -2.41 -6.58
N LEU A 287 3.39 -2.78 -7.66
CA LEU A 287 4.84 -2.59 -7.77
C LEU A 287 5.19 -1.11 -7.99
N ASN A 288 4.82 -0.27 -7.05
CA ASN A 288 4.97 1.17 -7.14
C ASN A 288 6.43 1.61 -6.98
N GLU A 289 6.78 2.74 -7.58
CA GLU A 289 8.05 3.42 -7.36
C GLU A 289 8.23 3.76 -5.88
N GLY A 290 9.45 3.67 -5.37
CA GLY A 290 9.75 3.80 -3.93
C GLY A 290 9.54 2.50 -3.13
N LEU A 291 8.61 1.64 -3.52
CA LEU A 291 8.36 0.35 -2.87
C LEU A 291 9.11 -0.81 -3.53
N TYR A 292 9.18 -0.79 -4.86
CA TYR A 292 9.82 -1.85 -5.66
C TYR A 292 10.70 -1.24 -6.75
N PHE A 293 11.81 -1.92 -7.05
CA PHE A 293 12.55 -1.68 -8.28
C PHE A 293 11.69 -1.98 -9.52
N PRO A 294 12.02 -1.44 -10.69
CA PRO A 294 11.24 -1.71 -11.90
C PRO A 294 11.14 -3.20 -12.27
N ASP A 295 12.14 -3.99 -11.90
CA ASP A 295 12.15 -5.44 -12.10
C ASP A 295 11.40 -6.21 -11.00
N GLY A 296 10.74 -5.53 -10.08
CA GLY A 296 9.93 -6.09 -9.01
C GLY A 296 10.70 -6.54 -7.77
N GLN A 297 12.03 -6.29 -7.68
CA GLN A 297 12.77 -6.47 -6.42
C GLN A 297 12.29 -5.47 -5.37
N ILE A 298 12.32 -5.90 -4.10
CA ILE A 298 11.89 -5.08 -2.98
C ILE A 298 12.85 -3.90 -2.72
N ILE A 299 12.31 -2.71 -2.44
CA ILE A 299 13.06 -1.53 -1.99
C ILE A 299 12.73 -1.23 -0.53
N ASP A 300 11.45 -1.01 -0.25
CA ASP A 300 10.95 -0.63 1.07
C ASP A 300 10.31 -1.84 1.77
N GLU A 301 9.79 -1.64 2.96
CA GLU A 301 9.12 -2.67 3.76
C GLU A 301 7.75 -3.02 3.15
N VAL A 302 7.76 -4.01 2.26
CA VAL A 302 6.57 -4.45 1.49
C VAL A 302 6.10 -5.85 1.86
N TYR A 303 6.81 -6.50 2.78
CA TYR A 303 6.57 -7.88 3.21
C TYR A 303 6.72 -8.87 2.05
N VAL A 304 5.99 -10.00 2.07
CA VAL A 304 6.24 -11.11 1.13
C VAL A 304 5.19 -11.27 0.05
N TYR A 305 3.95 -10.82 0.25
CA TYR A 305 2.83 -11.05 -0.68
C TYR A 305 3.15 -10.57 -2.10
N GLY A 306 3.48 -9.28 -2.25
CA GLY A 306 3.76 -8.70 -3.56
C GLY A 306 4.99 -9.29 -4.26
N SER A 307 5.97 -9.79 -3.50
CA SER A 307 7.13 -10.52 -4.06
C SER A 307 6.76 -11.93 -4.49
N PHE A 308 6.09 -12.69 -3.61
CA PHE A 308 5.77 -14.08 -3.86
C PHE A 308 4.81 -14.25 -5.04
N THR A 309 3.79 -13.40 -5.14
CA THR A 309 2.82 -13.41 -6.25
C THR A 309 3.43 -13.08 -7.61
N GLN A 310 4.68 -12.59 -7.68
CA GLN A 310 5.45 -12.45 -8.91
C GLN A 310 6.17 -13.76 -9.31
N SER A 311 6.30 -14.71 -8.38
CA SER A 311 7.13 -15.89 -8.59
C SER A 311 6.43 -16.94 -9.45
N LYS A 312 7.24 -17.72 -10.19
CA LYS A 312 6.73 -18.91 -10.88
C LYS A 312 6.32 -20.03 -9.93
N MET A 313 6.78 -19.99 -8.68
CA MET A 313 6.37 -20.97 -7.68
C MET A 313 4.91 -20.75 -7.27
N TYR A 314 4.49 -19.47 -7.09
CA TYR A 314 3.09 -19.14 -6.90
C TYR A 314 2.21 -19.60 -8.08
N ASP A 315 2.66 -19.37 -9.32
CA ASP A 315 1.99 -19.84 -10.56
C ASP A 315 1.91 -21.39 -10.66
N ARG A 316 2.71 -22.11 -9.87
CA ARG A 316 2.76 -23.58 -9.80
C ARG A 316 2.21 -24.16 -8.50
N ASP A 317 1.29 -23.45 -7.88
CA ASP A 317 0.56 -23.86 -6.70
C ASP A 317 1.44 -24.18 -5.45
N VAL A 318 2.63 -23.58 -5.36
CA VAL A 318 3.47 -23.69 -4.17
C VAL A 318 2.87 -22.83 -3.06
N ARG A 319 2.76 -23.40 -1.87
CA ARG A 319 2.19 -22.78 -0.67
C ARG A 319 3.28 -22.30 0.28
N CYS A 320 2.93 -21.35 1.14
CA CYS A 320 3.83 -20.93 2.23
C CYS A 320 4.27 -22.12 3.10
N THR A 321 3.33 -23.06 3.37
CA THR A 321 3.60 -24.25 4.19
C THR A 321 4.40 -25.35 3.50
N ASP A 322 4.71 -25.22 2.22
CA ASP A 322 5.65 -26.12 1.55
C ASP A 322 7.11 -25.77 1.90
N CYS A 323 7.33 -24.59 2.52
CA CYS A 323 8.64 -24.13 3.00
C CYS A 323 8.67 -23.88 4.52
N HIS A 324 7.58 -23.44 5.12
CA HIS A 324 7.47 -23.06 6.54
C HIS A 324 6.48 -23.95 7.30
N ASP A 325 6.80 -24.35 8.51
CA ASP A 325 5.80 -24.88 9.45
C ASP A 325 5.00 -23.68 10.01
N ALA A 326 3.70 -23.60 9.71
CA ALA A 326 2.86 -22.45 10.04
C ALA A 326 2.70 -22.18 11.54
N HIS A 327 2.91 -23.19 12.41
CA HIS A 327 2.82 -23.03 13.86
C HIS A 327 4.15 -22.58 14.48
N SER A 328 5.27 -23.28 14.14
CA SER A 328 6.59 -22.92 14.68
C SER A 328 7.32 -21.84 13.91
N LEU A 329 6.84 -21.48 12.71
CA LEU A 329 7.44 -20.56 11.73
C LEU A 329 8.82 -20.98 11.22
N LYS A 330 9.31 -22.13 11.65
CA LYS A 330 10.59 -22.68 11.22
C LYS A 330 10.50 -23.20 9.79
N LEU A 331 11.62 -23.17 9.08
CA LEU A 331 11.73 -23.88 7.81
C LEU A 331 11.57 -25.39 8.05
N ILE A 332 10.85 -26.05 7.15
CA ILE A 332 10.59 -27.51 7.26
C ILE A 332 11.84 -28.34 6.94
N LYS A 333 12.82 -27.74 6.26
CA LYS A 333 14.16 -28.29 5.98
C LYS A 333 15.21 -27.19 6.01
N GLU A 334 16.46 -27.55 6.24
CA GLU A 334 17.58 -26.63 6.32
C GLU A 334 18.33 -26.50 5.00
N GLY A 335 18.87 -25.32 4.72
CA GLY A 335 19.74 -25.03 3.59
C GLY A 335 19.10 -25.40 2.23
N ASN A 336 19.91 -25.98 1.33
CA ASN A 336 19.46 -26.37 0.00
C ASN A 336 18.42 -27.49 0.00
N GLU A 337 18.36 -28.32 1.05
CA GLU A 337 17.36 -29.40 1.14
C GLU A 337 15.92 -28.87 1.06
N LEU A 338 15.68 -27.64 1.48
CA LEU A 338 14.39 -26.97 1.34
C LEU A 338 13.97 -26.86 -0.13
N CYS A 339 14.88 -26.51 -1.00
CA CYS A 339 14.60 -26.35 -2.43
C CYS A 339 14.62 -27.69 -3.16
N LEU A 340 15.52 -28.60 -2.73
CA LEU A 340 15.74 -29.90 -3.36
C LEU A 340 14.62 -30.92 -3.08
N GLN A 341 13.64 -30.60 -2.26
CA GLN A 341 12.44 -31.43 -2.15
C GLN A 341 11.60 -31.43 -3.44
N CYS A 342 11.73 -30.39 -4.27
CA CYS A 342 11.04 -30.24 -5.55
C CYS A 342 12.02 -30.12 -6.73
N HIS A 343 13.19 -29.53 -6.53
CA HIS A 343 14.21 -29.32 -7.56
C HIS A 343 15.23 -30.45 -7.55
N ARG A 344 15.60 -30.95 -8.72
CA ARG A 344 16.55 -32.07 -8.87
C ARG A 344 17.95 -31.68 -8.41
N ALA A 345 18.47 -32.38 -7.39
CA ALA A 345 19.80 -32.15 -6.85
C ALA A 345 20.92 -32.34 -7.88
N ASP A 346 20.80 -33.38 -8.73
CA ASP A 346 21.76 -33.69 -9.78
C ASP A 346 21.87 -32.63 -10.90
N THR A 347 20.88 -31.73 -10.97
CA THR A 347 20.82 -30.64 -11.93
C THR A 347 21.15 -29.29 -11.27
N TYR A 348 20.58 -29.01 -10.10
CA TYR A 348 20.59 -27.67 -9.53
C TYR A 348 21.55 -27.49 -8.35
N ASP A 349 21.89 -28.57 -7.59
CA ASP A 349 22.88 -28.48 -6.52
C ASP A 349 24.24 -28.99 -6.99
N THR A 350 24.69 -28.46 -8.14
CA THR A 350 25.93 -28.86 -8.79
C THR A 350 26.80 -27.65 -9.09
N LYS A 351 28.12 -27.90 -9.20
CA LYS A 351 29.08 -26.84 -9.57
C LYS A 351 28.80 -26.25 -10.94
N ASP A 352 28.22 -27.02 -11.84
CA ASP A 352 27.85 -26.55 -13.17
C ASP A 352 26.61 -25.64 -13.18
N HIS A 353 25.87 -25.64 -12.08
CA HIS A 353 24.75 -24.71 -11.90
C HIS A 353 25.15 -23.47 -11.11
N HIS A 354 25.68 -23.62 -9.89
CA HIS A 354 25.96 -22.45 -9.04
C HIS A 354 27.39 -21.89 -9.19
N PHE A 355 28.33 -22.61 -9.79
CA PHE A 355 29.75 -22.23 -10.04
C PHE A 355 30.54 -21.83 -8.77
N HIS A 356 30.05 -22.16 -7.61
CA HIS A 356 30.66 -21.84 -6.31
C HIS A 356 31.09 -23.10 -5.57
N LYS A 357 31.98 -22.93 -4.61
CA LYS A 357 32.39 -23.99 -3.68
C LYS A 357 31.29 -24.30 -2.69
N LYS A 358 31.13 -25.57 -2.33
CA LYS A 358 30.23 -26.00 -1.27
C LYS A 358 30.87 -25.86 0.11
N LYS A 359 30.04 -25.89 1.16
CA LYS A 359 30.48 -25.90 2.55
C LYS A 359 31.42 -27.06 2.81
N GLY A 360 32.58 -26.80 3.43
CA GLY A 360 33.61 -27.80 3.68
C GLY A 360 34.69 -27.93 2.58
N GLU A 361 34.50 -27.34 1.39
CA GLU A 361 35.55 -27.30 0.38
C GLU A 361 36.59 -26.23 0.70
N LYS A 362 37.85 -26.46 0.27
CA LYS A 362 38.93 -25.49 0.45
C LYS A 362 38.66 -24.21 -0.32
N GLY A 363 38.66 -23.07 0.38
CA GLY A 363 38.45 -21.75 -0.22
C GLY A 363 38.74 -20.64 0.77
N GLU A 364 38.70 -19.40 0.29
CA GLU A 364 38.77 -18.20 1.12
C GLU A 364 37.38 -17.61 1.30
N PRO A 365 37.01 -17.23 2.53
CA PRO A 365 35.76 -16.51 2.79
C PRO A 365 35.84 -15.10 2.20
N VAL A 366 34.70 -14.52 1.91
CA VAL A 366 34.59 -13.10 1.52
C VAL A 366 34.76 -12.24 2.78
N LYS A 367 35.69 -11.30 2.73
CA LYS A 367 36.00 -10.42 3.86
C LYS A 367 35.79 -8.96 3.49
N SER A 368 35.43 -8.15 4.50
CA SER A 368 35.46 -6.69 4.39
C SER A 368 36.90 -6.14 4.38
N ALA A 369 37.04 -4.85 4.08
CA ALA A 369 38.36 -4.21 4.02
C ALA A 369 39.12 -4.26 5.35
N ASP A 370 38.44 -4.32 6.48
CA ASP A 370 38.98 -4.49 7.84
C ASP A 370 39.25 -5.95 8.25
N GLY A 371 39.06 -6.90 7.30
CA GLY A 371 39.36 -8.34 7.47
C GLY A 371 38.25 -9.16 8.13
N LYS A 372 37.10 -8.57 8.46
CA LYS A 372 35.95 -9.30 8.99
C LYS A 372 35.34 -10.20 7.94
N VAL A 373 35.03 -11.46 8.29
CA VAL A 373 34.33 -12.39 7.40
C VAL A 373 32.90 -11.90 7.20
N LEU A 374 32.53 -11.66 5.95
CA LEU A 374 31.17 -11.30 5.53
C LEU A 374 30.37 -12.53 5.08
N PHE A 375 31.02 -13.42 4.32
CA PHE A 375 30.40 -14.65 3.83
C PHE A 375 31.42 -15.80 3.86
N ASP A 376 31.01 -16.91 4.43
CA ASP A 376 31.83 -18.13 4.54
C ASP A 376 31.93 -18.88 3.21
N VAL A 377 32.91 -19.76 3.13
CA VAL A 377 33.02 -20.72 2.01
C VAL A 377 31.80 -21.62 2.00
N GLY A 378 31.10 -21.67 0.87
CA GLY A 378 29.87 -22.42 0.70
C GLY A 378 28.63 -21.56 0.59
N THR A 379 28.64 -20.34 1.15
CA THR A 379 27.48 -19.43 1.05
C THR A 379 27.03 -19.20 -0.40
N GLY A 380 27.97 -19.06 -1.35
CA GLY A 380 27.65 -18.88 -2.76
C GLY A 380 26.99 -20.10 -3.45
N ALA A 381 27.03 -21.29 -2.82
CA ALA A 381 26.36 -22.48 -3.32
C ALA A 381 24.96 -22.68 -2.74
N GLU A 382 24.52 -21.81 -1.80
CA GLU A 382 23.18 -21.85 -1.26
C GLU A 382 22.17 -21.23 -2.24
N CYS A 383 21.11 -21.98 -2.54
CA CYS A 383 20.09 -21.57 -3.52
C CYS A 383 19.49 -20.18 -3.21
N VAL A 384 19.22 -19.91 -1.94
CA VAL A 384 18.62 -18.65 -1.48
C VAL A 384 19.49 -17.43 -1.77
N GLN A 385 20.82 -17.56 -1.77
CA GLN A 385 21.71 -16.42 -1.98
C GLN A 385 21.61 -15.83 -3.39
N CYS A 386 21.26 -16.67 -4.37
CA CYS A 386 21.09 -16.26 -5.77
C CYS A 386 19.63 -16.00 -6.13
N HIS A 387 18.70 -16.82 -5.62
CA HIS A 387 17.29 -16.80 -6.02
C HIS A 387 16.38 -15.99 -5.09
N MET A 388 16.83 -15.69 -3.86
CA MET A 388 16.12 -14.88 -2.86
C MET A 388 17.05 -13.81 -2.25
N PRO A 389 17.78 -13.01 -3.07
CA PRO A 389 18.64 -11.96 -2.51
C PRO A 389 17.78 -10.95 -1.76
N GLY A 390 18.02 -10.80 -0.45
CA GLY A 390 17.23 -9.93 0.41
C GLY A 390 17.94 -8.61 0.75
N ARG A 391 17.31 -7.85 1.63
CA ARG A 391 17.78 -6.56 2.15
C ARG A 391 17.63 -6.49 3.66
N TYR A 392 18.32 -5.54 4.27
CA TYR A 392 18.12 -5.18 5.67
C TYR A 392 17.00 -4.16 5.79
N TYR A 393 16.08 -4.43 6.69
CA TYR A 393 15.02 -3.52 7.12
C TYR A 393 15.23 -3.18 8.59
N MET A 394 14.65 -2.08 9.05
CA MET A 394 14.77 -1.66 10.44
C MET A 394 16.23 -1.70 10.95
N GLY A 395 17.21 -1.43 10.07
CA GLY A 395 18.64 -1.41 10.34
C GLY A 395 19.32 -2.78 10.41
N ILE A 396 18.71 -3.81 10.97
CA ILE A 396 19.36 -5.10 11.25
C ILE A 396 18.59 -6.35 10.80
N ASP A 397 17.32 -6.23 10.43
CA ASP A 397 16.45 -7.36 10.06
C ASP A 397 16.61 -7.70 8.58
N TYR A 398 17.35 -8.77 8.29
CA TYR A 398 17.58 -9.25 6.93
C TYR A 398 16.41 -10.08 6.43
N ARG A 399 15.70 -9.58 5.41
CA ARG A 399 14.54 -10.25 4.80
C ARG A 399 14.84 -10.70 3.37
N PRO A 400 14.79 -12.02 3.08
CA PRO A 400 14.91 -12.55 1.71
C PRO A 400 13.75 -12.11 0.82
N ASP A 401 14.04 -11.80 -0.45
CA ASP A 401 13.04 -11.49 -1.45
C ASP A 401 12.35 -12.77 -1.96
N HIS A 402 11.06 -12.93 -1.70
CA HIS A 402 10.26 -14.11 -2.05
C HIS A 402 9.83 -14.16 -3.53
N SER A 403 10.33 -13.29 -4.39
CA SER A 403 10.07 -13.38 -5.81
C SER A 403 10.78 -14.55 -6.51
N LEU A 404 11.71 -15.24 -5.82
CA LEU A 404 12.35 -16.47 -6.27
C LEU A 404 12.85 -16.39 -7.69
N ARG A 405 13.56 -15.31 -8.00
CA ARG A 405 13.95 -14.91 -9.35
C ARG A 405 15.17 -15.63 -9.90
N VAL A 406 15.25 -15.71 -11.20
CA VAL A 406 16.48 -16.11 -11.88
C VAL A 406 17.41 -14.90 -11.99
N PRO A 407 18.67 -14.99 -11.51
CA PRO A 407 19.61 -13.87 -11.58
C PRO A 407 19.83 -13.36 -13.03
N GLN A 408 19.65 -12.07 -13.23
CA GLN A 408 19.85 -11.37 -14.50
C GLN A 408 20.63 -10.06 -14.31
N PRO A 409 21.96 -10.11 -14.09
CA PRO A 409 22.78 -8.91 -13.86
C PRO A 409 22.74 -7.89 -15.01
N GLY A 410 22.42 -8.33 -16.24
CA GLY A 410 22.19 -7.43 -17.36
C GLY A 410 21.02 -6.46 -17.18
N LEU A 411 20.08 -6.72 -16.24
CA LEU A 411 19.06 -5.76 -15.84
C LEU A 411 19.66 -4.65 -14.97
N SER A 412 20.63 -4.98 -14.11
CA SER A 412 21.32 -3.98 -13.29
C SER A 412 21.99 -2.91 -14.15
N LEU A 413 22.62 -3.31 -15.27
CA LEU A 413 23.22 -2.37 -16.23
C LEU A 413 22.18 -1.45 -16.90
N LYS A 414 20.95 -1.94 -17.09
CA LYS A 414 19.91 -1.21 -17.81
C LYS A 414 19.03 -0.36 -16.88
N LEU A 415 18.75 -0.88 -15.68
CA LEU A 415 17.71 -0.37 -14.77
C LEU A 415 18.28 0.13 -13.44
N ALA A 416 19.60 0.01 -13.22
CA ALA A 416 20.24 0.28 -11.92
C ALA A 416 19.63 -0.52 -10.75
N THR A 417 19.12 -1.72 -11.01
CA THR A 417 18.59 -2.63 -10.00
C THR A 417 19.69 -3.46 -9.35
N PRO A 418 19.60 -3.85 -8.08
CA PRO A 418 20.59 -4.72 -7.46
C PRO A 418 20.61 -6.10 -8.12
N ASN A 419 21.74 -6.80 -8.01
CA ASN A 419 21.85 -8.21 -8.41
C ASN A 419 22.49 -9.06 -7.30
N ALA A 420 22.20 -10.35 -7.32
CA ALA A 420 22.66 -11.30 -6.31
C ALA A 420 24.18 -11.41 -6.21
N CYS A 421 24.91 -11.27 -7.33
CA CYS A 421 26.37 -11.46 -7.38
C CYS A 421 27.10 -10.37 -6.56
N ASN A 422 26.74 -9.10 -6.80
CA ASN A 422 27.43 -7.96 -6.17
C ASN A 422 27.14 -7.82 -4.68
N ARG A 423 26.19 -8.58 -4.13
CA ARG A 423 25.97 -8.67 -2.69
C ARG A 423 27.15 -9.29 -1.94
N CYS A 424 27.78 -10.29 -2.56
CA CYS A 424 29.00 -10.95 -2.04
C CYS A 424 30.27 -10.39 -2.69
N HIS A 425 30.25 -10.19 -4.01
CA HIS A 425 31.36 -9.65 -4.79
C HIS A 425 31.30 -8.11 -4.83
N ILE A 426 31.40 -7.47 -3.66
CA ILE A 426 31.23 -6.02 -3.44
C ILE A 426 32.29 -5.16 -4.16
N ASP A 427 33.42 -5.76 -4.52
CA ASP A 427 34.53 -5.15 -5.27
C ASP A 427 34.34 -5.22 -6.79
N LYS A 428 33.30 -5.92 -7.29
CA LYS A 428 33.02 -6.12 -8.69
C LYS A 428 31.87 -5.22 -9.18
N THR A 429 31.84 -5.00 -10.49
CA THR A 429 30.81 -4.21 -11.16
C THR A 429 29.67 -5.09 -11.68
N ASP A 430 28.51 -4.48 -11.96
CA ASP A 430 27.39 -5.16 -12.62
C ASP A 430 27.80 -5.75 -13.96
N LYS A 431 28.70 -5.08 -14.69
CA LYS A 431 29.24 -5.58 -15.95
C LYS A 431 30.01 -6.89 -15.75
N TRP A 432 30.84 -6.98 -14.71
CA TRP A 432 31.51 -8.23 -14.37
C TRP A 432 30.53 -9.36 -14.09
N SER A 433 29.47 -9.08 -13.35
CA SER A 433 28.43 -10.06 -13.04
C SER A 433 27.71 -10.54 -14.30
N ASP A 434 27.37 -9.63 -15.23
CA ASP A 434 26.73 -9.96 -16.49
C ASP A 434 27.65 -10.76 -17.43
N GLU A 435 28.95 -10.44 -17.49
CA GLU A 435 29.95 -11.19 -18.25
C GLU A 435 30.07 -12.64 -17.77
N TYR A 436 30.08 -12.87 -16.41
CA TYR A 436 30.15 -14.22 -15.84
C TYR A 436 28.86 -15.02 -16.08
N ILE A 437 27.71 -14.42 -15.86
CA ILE A 437 26.43 -15.08 -16.17
C ILE A 437 26.30 -15.38 -17.66
N THR A 438 26.75 -14.49 -18.52
CA THR A 438 26.78 -14.73 -19.98
C THR A 438 27.75 -15.86 -20.36
N LYS A 439 28.92 -15.92 -19.71
CA LYS A 439 29.88 -16.99 -19.90
C LYS A 439 29.34 -18.36 -19.49
N TRP A 440 28.58 -18.41 -18.37
CA TRP A 440 28.06 -19.65 -17.80
C TRP A 440 26.80 -20.17 -18.50
N TYR A 441 25.89 -19.27 -18.85
CA TYR A 441 24.54 -19.62 -19.33
C TYR A 441 24.26 -19.13 -20.78
N GLY A 442 25.22 -18.53 -21.44
CA GLY A 442 25.06 -17.95 -22.77
C GLY A 442 24.42 -16.55 -22.76
N PRO A 443 24.44 -15.85 -23.92
CA PRO A 443 23.96 -14.45 -24.00
C PRO A 443 22.44 -14.31 -24.08
N GLY A 444 21.70 -15.36 -24.40
CA GLY A 444 20.26 -15.34 -24.63
C GLY A 444 19.50 -15.29 -23.32
N ARG A 445 19.02 -14.11 -22.91
CA ARG A 445 18.11 -13.93 -21.77
C ARG A 445 16.71 -13.61 -22.27
N ARG A 446 15.70 -14.15 -21.59
CA ARG A 446 14.31 -13.79 -21.86
C ARG A 446 14.09 -12.31 -21.52
N PRO A 447 13.33 -11.57 -22.36
CA PRO A 447 12.91 -10.22 -22.00
C PRO A 447 12.22 -10.20 -20.62
N HIS A 448 12.51 -9.15 -19.85
CA HIS A 448 11.93 -8.99 -18.52
C HIS A 448 10.98 -7.78 -18.52
N TYR A 449 9.81 -7.91 -17.87
CA TYR A 449 8.83 -6.84 -17.78
C TYR A 449 9.38 -5.55 -17.15
N GLY A 450 10.43 -5.65 -16.34
CA GLY A 450 11.07 -4.52 -15.68
C GLY A 450 11.52 -3.41 -16.62
N THR A 451 11.95 -3.75 -17.83
CA THR A 451 12.32 -2.73 -18.84
C THR A 451 11.12 -1.93 -19.33
N ILE A 452 9.95 -2.55 -19.39
CA ILE A 452 8.70 -1.89 -19.78
C ILE A 452 8.19 -1.01 -18.64
N LEU A 453 8.20 -1.53 -17.39
CA LEU A 453 7.76 -0.77 -16.23
C LEU A 453 8.67 0.44 -15.96
N ASP A 454 10.01 0.29 -16.10
CA ASP A 454 10.96 1.39 -15.98
C ASP A 454 10.69 2.50 -17.01
N ALA A 455 10.51 2.12 -18.26
CA ALA A 455 10.20 3.07 -19.33
C ALA A 455 8.84 3.77 -19.07
N GLY A 456 7.84 3.04 -18.55
CA GLY A 456 6.56 3.58 -18.15
C GLY A 456 6.68 4.60 -17.01
N ARG A 457 7.45 4.29 -15.94
CA ARG A 457 7.75 5.21 -14.83
C ARG A 457 8.44 6.50 -15.30
N LYS A 458 9.38 6.35 -16.23
CA LYS A 458 10.12 7.47 -16.86
C LYS A 458 9.32 8.22 -17.92
N ARG A 459 8.09 7.80 -18.19
CA ARG A 459 7.20 8.39 -19.21
C ARG A 459 7.86 8.47 -20.60
N VAL A 460 8.58 7.40 -20.97
CA VAL A 460 9.23 7.32 -22.29
C VAL A 460 8.14 7.35 -23.38
N PRO A 461 8.27 8.22 -24.42
CA PRO A 461 7.35 8.21 -25.54
C PRO A 461 7.25 6.82 -26.21
N GLU A 462 6.07 6.49 -26.74
CA GLU A 462 5.79 5.24 -27.49
C GLU A 462 5.82 3.94 -26.66
N ILE A 463 6.10 3.97 -25.35
CA ILE A 463 6.06 2.76 -24.50
C ILE A 463 4.62 2.28 -24.22
N GLU A 464 3.63 3.13 -24.47
CA GLU A 464 2.20 2.86 -24.27
C GLU A 464 1.77 1.49 -24.79
N LYS A 465 2.12 1.16 -26.05
CA LYS A 465 1.77 -0.12 -26.68
C LYS A 465 2.36 -1.32 -25.94
N ASN A 466 3.56 -1.18 -25.39
CA ASN A 466 4.19 -2.24 -24.62
C ASN A 466 3.53 -2.41 -23.25
N LEU A 467 3.11 -1.30 -22.61
CA LEU A 467 2.34 -1.33 -21.35
C LEU A 467 0.97 -1.96 -21.58
N ILE A 468 0.25 -1.60 -22.64
CA ILE A 468 -1.04 -2.22 -23.01
C ILE A 468 -0.87 -3.72 -23.22
N LYS A 469 0.14 -4.13 -23.99
CA LYS A 469 0.43 -5.55 -24.22
C LYS A 469 0.74 -6.28 -22.91
N LEU A 470 1.58 -5.69 -22.03
CA LEU A 470 1.94 -6.27 -20.74
C LEU A 470 0.73 -6.40 -19.82
N ALA A 471 -0.13 -5.40 -19.77
CA ALA A 471 -1.36 -5.41 -18.95
C ALA A 471 -2.35 -6.50 -19.41
N GLY A 472 -2.46 -6.75 -20.71
CA GLY A 472 -3.36 -7.75 -21.30
C GLY A 472 -2.79 -9.18 -21.39
N ASP A 473 -1.51 -9.40 -21.15
CA ASP A 473 -0.87 -10.72 -21.33
C ASP A 473 -0.96 -11.55 -20.04
N GLN A 474 -1.87 -12.53 -20.02
CA GLN A 474 -2.13 -13.43 -18.89
C GLN A 474 -0.95 -14.33 -18.49
N LEU A 475 0.14 -14.38 -19.29
CA LEU A 475 1.37 -15.09 -18.92
C LEU A 475 2.19 -14.34 -17.87
N PHE A 476 1.88 -13.08 -17.61
CA PHE A 476 2.52 -12.29 -16.55
C PHE A 476 1.71 -12.28 -15.26
N PRO A 477 2.38 -12.19 -14.10
CA PRO A 477 1.72 -12.11 -12.81
C PRO A 477 0.70 -10.98 -12.73
N VAL A 478 -0.42 -11.21 -12.04
CA VAL A 478 -1.52 -10.25 -11.91
C VAL A 478 -1.04 -8.89 -11.42
N ILE A 479 -0.17 -8.87 -10.40
CA ILE A 479 0.38 -7.61 -9.83
C ILE A 479 1.23 -6.83 -10.85
N VAL A 480 1.96 -7.54 -11.74
CA VAL A 480 2.75 -6.91 -12.81
C VAL A 480 1.83 -6.30 -13.86
N ARG A 481 0.77 -7.03 -14.27
CA ARG A 481 -0.26 -6.58 -15.21
C ARG A 481 -0.99 -5.36 -14.67
N ALA A 482 -1.42 -5.39 -13.41
CA ALA A 482 -2.08 -4.25 -12.75
C ALA A 482 -1.15 -3.03 -12.67
N THR A 483 0.16 -3.24 -12.39
CA THR A 483 1.14 -2.16 -12.38
C THR A 483 1.33 -1.55 -13.77
N ALA A 484 1.42 -2.37 -14.82
CA ALA A 484 1.51 -1.88 -16.19
C ALA A 484 0.26 -1.07 -16.59
N LEU A 485 -0.93 -1.54 -16.19
CA LEU A 485 -2.19 -0.85 -16.41
C LEU A 485 -2.20 0.52 -15.70
N SER A 486 -1.75 0.59 -14.44
CA SER A 486 -1.71 1.84 -13.68
C SER A 486 -0.78 2.88 -14.30
N LEU A 487 0.35 2.48 -14.89
CA LEU A 487 1.29 3.37 -15.57
C LEU A 487 0.71 4.01 -16.84
N LEU A 488 -0.28 3.40 -17.47
CA LEU A 488 -0.99 3.94 -18.62
C LEU A 488 -1.73 5.25 -18.33
N ASN A 489 -1.95 5.60 -17.06
CA ASN A 489 -2.51 6.90 -16.66
C ASN A 489 -1.68 8.09 -17.18
N SER A 490 -0.39 7.90 -17.42
CA SER A 490 0.50 8.91 -17.97
C SER A 490 0.44 9.05 -19.50
N TYR A 491 -0.37 8.21 -20.17
CA TYR A 491 -0.47 8.12 -21.63
C TYR A 491 -1.93 8.22 -22.08
N PRO A 492 -2.54 9.42 -21.98
CA PRO A 492 -3.94 9.60 -22.39
C PRO A 492 -4.10 9.42 -23.90
N GLY A 493 -4.94 8.47 -24.33
CA GLY A 493 -5.18 8.17 -25.73
C GLY A 493 -6.33 7.17 -25.91
N GLU A 494 -6.77 7.03 -27.16
CA GLU A 494 -7.87 6.08 -27.47
C GLU A 494 -7.48 4.62 -27.21
N GLU A 495 -6.21 4.23 -27.51
CA GLU A 495 -5.71 2.88 -27.28
C GLU A 495 -5.67 2.58 -25.76
N THR A 496 -5.26 3.53 -24.94
CA THR A 496 -5.27 3.42 -23.48
C THR A 496 -6.70 3.28 -22.92
N ILE A 497 -7.64 4.09 -23.40
CA ILE A 497 -9.05 3.97 -22.99
C ILE A 497 -9.60 2.59 -23.32
N LEU A 498 -9.33 2.09 -24.53
CA LEU A 498 -9.73 0.75 -24.93
C LEU A 498 -9.12 -0.34 -24.06
N ALA A 499 -7.85 -0.18 -23.67
CA ALA A 499 -7.19 -1.12 -22.75
C ALA A 499 -7.89 -1.15 -21.38
N PHE A 500 -8.32 0.01 -20.86
CA PHE A 500 -9.09 0.06 -19.61
C PHE A 500 -10.46 -0.58 -19.75
N GLU A 501 -11.16 -0.33 -20.85
CA GLU A 501 -12.47 -0.94 -21.14
C GLU A 501 -12.37 -2.48 -21.18
N LEU A 502 -11.32 -3.02 -21.81
CA LEU A 502 -11.07 -4.46 -21.83
C LEU A 502 -10.69 -5.01 -20.44
N ALA A 503 -9.92 -4.26 -19.67
CA ALA A 503 -9.50 -4.66 -18.33
C ALA A 503 -10.68 -4.73 -17.33
N LEU A 504 -11.80 -4.05 -17.56
CA LEU A 504 -13.01 -4.21 -16.75
C LEU A 504 -13.64 -5.61 -16.85
N MET A 505 -13.31 -6.37 -17.88
CA MET A 505 -13.82 -7.73 -18.10
C MET A 505 -12.81 -8.81 -17.70
N ASP A 506 -11.66 -8.43 -17.10
CA ASP A 506 -10.64 -9.37 -16.67
C ASP A 506 -11.16 -10.25 -15.51
N GLU A 507 -10.75 -11.51 -15.48
CA GLU A 507 -11.11 -12.44 -14.41
C GLU A 507 -10.58 -11.98 -13.04
N GLU A 508 -9.43 -11.28 -13.00
CA GLU A 508 -8.77 -10.84 -11.80
C GLU A 508 -9.31 -9.49 -11.30
N ALA A 509 -9.85 -9.49 -10.11
CA ALA A 509 -10.47 -8.30 -9.51
C ALA A 509 -9.49 -7.12 -9.35
N LEU A 510 -8.19 -7.39 -9.09
CA LEU A 510 -7.17 -6.36 -9.01
C LEU A 510 -7.00 -5.59 -10.33
N ILE A 511 -7.11 -6.29 -11.47
CA ILE A 511 -7.08 -5.68 -12.81
C ILE A 511 -8.32 -4.82 -13.02
N ARG A 512 -9.53 -5.35 -12.75
CA ARG A 512 -10.79 -4.60 -12.88
C ARG A 512 -10.78 -3.34 -12.02
N ARG A 513 -10.37 -3.47 -10.75
CA ARG A 513 -10.26 -2.33 -9.81
C ARG A 513 -9.30 -1.26 -10.33
N THR A 514 -8.12 -1.66 -10.84
CA THR A 514 -7.14 -0.71 -11.38
C THR A 514 -7.68 0.02 -12.61
N ALA A 515 -8.41 -0.67 -13.50
CA ALA A 515 -9.07 -0.04 -14.65
C ALA A 515 -10.10 1.01 -14.23
N MET A 516 -10.86 0.76 -13.16
CA MET A 516 -11.86 1.69 -12.64
C MET A 516 -11.26 3.02 -12.19
N GLU A 517 -10.14 2.98 -11.49
CA GLU A 517 -9.44 4.18 -11.01
C GLU A 517 -9.08 5.11 -12.17
N LEU A 518 -8.67 4.55 -13.29
CA LEU A 518 -8.18 5.28 -14.47
C LEU A 518 -9.30 5.77 -15.38
N LEU A 519 -10.40 5.06 -15.48
CA LEU A 519 -11.58 5.48 -16.24
C LEU A 519 -12.29 6.72 -15.65
N SER A 520 -11.96 7.13 -14.42
CA SER A 520 -12.43 8.39 -13.84
C SER A 520 -11.96 9.64 -14.64
N LEU A 521 -10.97 9.48 -15.51
CA LEU A 521 -10.39 10.55 -16.32
C LEU A 521 -11.03 10.71 -17.72
N VAL A 522 -11.95 9.82 -18.11
CA VAL A 522 -12.63 9.89 -19.41
C VAL A 522 -13.90 10.75 -19.37
N ASP A 523 -14.49 11.00 -20.53
CA ASP A 523 -15.75 11.74 -20.65
C ASP A 523 -16.87 11.17 -19.74
N PRO A 524 -17.65 12.03 -19.04
CA PRO A 524 -18.71 11.62 -18.12
C PRO A 524 -19.73 10.62 -18.67
N GLY A 525 -20.06 10.71 -19.97
CA GLY A 525 -20.98 9.78 -20.60
C GLY A 525 -20.41 8.38 -20.72
N LYS A 526 -19.12 8.27 -21.04
CA LYS A 526 -18.38 7.00 -21.06
C LYS A 526 -18.21 6.45 -19.65
N GLN A 527 -17.90 7.32 -18.67
CA GLN A 527 -17.79 6.91 -17.25
C GLN A 527 -19.06 6.16 -16.82
N ILE A 528 -20.24 6.73 -17.00
CA ILE A 528 -21.51 6.11 -16.61
C ILE A 528 -21.69 4.76 -17.29
N LYS A 529 -21.45 4.69 -18.61
CA LYS A 529 -21.59 3.45 -19.38
C LYS A 529 -20.75 2.29 -18.83
N PHE A 530 -19.50 2.56 -18.45
CA PHE A 530 -18.55 1.52 -18.03
C PHE A 530 -18.60 1.25 -16.53
N MET A 531 -18.87 2.26 -15.71
CA MET A 531 -18.79 2.13 -14.26
C MET A 531 -20.07 1.64 -13.60
N VAL A 532 -21.25 1.92 -14.18
CA VAL A 532 -22.53 1.45 -13.60
C VAL A 532 -22.60 -0.08 -13.52
N PRO A 533 -22.19 -0.87 -14.52
CA PRO A 533 -22.13 -2.33 -14.37
C PRO A 533 -21.23 -2.80 -13.24
N MET A 534 -20.14 -2.08 -12.95
CA MET A 534 -19.16 -2.43 -11.89
C MET A 534 -19.69 -2.19 -10.47
N LEU A 535 -20.80 -1.47 -10.30
CA LEU A 535 -21.50 -1.40 -9.01
C LEU A 535 -22.04 -2.76 -8.55
N TYR A 536 -22.18 -3.70 -9.47
CA TYR A 536 -22.66 -5.06 -9.22
C TYR A 536 -21.51 -6.10 -9.17
N ASP A 537 -20.26 -5.65 -9.19
CA ASP A 537 -19.09 -6.56 -9.10
C ASP A 537 -19.15 -7.35 -7.79
N PRO A 538 -18.91 -8.67 -7.81
CA PRO A 538 -18.91 -9.47 -6.60
C PRO A 538 -17.84 -9.02 -5.58
N VAL A 539 -16.74 -8.43 -6.05
CA VAL A 539 -15.61 -8.04 -5.21
C VAL A 539 -15.75 -6.59 -4.73
N LYS A 540 -15.71 -6.39 -3.41
CA LYS A 540 -15.93 -5.08 -2.76
C LYS A 540 -15.00 -3.99 -3.27
N ALA A 541 -13.69 -4.25 -3.42
CA ALA A 541 -12.74 -3.23 -3.88
C ALA A 541 -13.10 -2.69 -5.28
N VAL A 542 -13.68 -3.51 -6.16
CA VAL A 542 -14.09 -3.07 -7.50
C VAL A 542 -15.35 -2.21 -7.41
N ARG A 543 -16.40 -2.68 -6.72
CA ARG A 543 -17.67 -1.94 -6.68
C ARG A 543 -17.57 -0.63 -5.90
N ILE A 544 -16.80 -0.57 -4.80
CA ILE A 544 -16.62 0.70 -4.07
C ILE A 544 -15.81 1.73 -4.86
N GLU A 545 -14.85 1.28 -5.67
CA GLU A 545 -14.11 2.15 -6.58
C GLU A 545 -15.01 2.70 -7.69
N ALA A 546 -15.94 1.87 -8.21
CA ALA A 546 -16.96 2.31 -9.16
C ALA A 546 -17.86 3.41 -8.56
N ALA A 547 -18.34 3.22 -7.34
CA ALA A 547 -19.17 4.21 -6.66
C ALA A 547 -18.41 5.52 -6.40
N ARG A 548 -17.16 5.45 -5.92
CA ARG A 548 -16.31 6.62 -5.72
C ARG A 548 -16.12 7.41 -7.03
N SER A 549 -15.83 6.71 -8.11
CA SER A 549 -15.56 7.31 -9.41
C SER A 549 -16.81 7.89 -10.08
N LEU A 550 -17.98 7.29 -9.82
CA LEU A 550 -19.27 7.80 -10.30
C LEU A 550 -19.77 9.03 -9.53
N ALA A 551 -19.36 9.22 -8.27
CA ALA A 551 -19.89 10.28 -7.39
C ALA A 551 -19.92 11.68 -8.04
N PRO A 552 -18.89 12.13 -8.81
CA PRO A 552 -18.91 13.45 -9.46
C PRO A 552 -19.92 13.57 -10.62
N VAL A 553 -20.36 12.47 -11.21
CA VAL A 553 -21.10 12.45 -12.49
C VAL A 553 -22.47 11.77 -12.43
N ALA A 554 -22.82 11.14 -11.31
CA ALA A 554 -24.01 10.31 -11.15
C ALA A 554 -25.31 11.11 -11.06
N GLU A 555 -25.28 12.38 -10.59
CA GLU A 555 -26.48 13.17 -10.30
C GLU A 555 -27.37 13.32 -11.52
N GLY A 556 -28.63 12.91 -11.37
CA GLY A 556 -29.66 13.00 -12.43
C GLY A 556 -29.44 12.11 -13.65
N LYS A 557 -28.43 11.22 -13.63
CA LYS A 557 -28.06 10.38 -14.79
C LYS A 557 -28.27 8.88 -14.58
N LEU A 558 -28.51 8.44 -13.35
CA LEU A 558 -28.79 7.05 -13.01
C LEU A 558 -30.29 6.79 -12.98
N THR A 559 -30.72 5.58 -13.37
CA THR A 559 -32.09 5.15 -13.11
C THR A 559 -32.36 4.98 -11.61
N GLU A 560 -33.62 4.90 -11.20
CA GLU A 560 -33.95 4.74 -9.76
C GLU A 560 -33.33 3.47 -9.16
N GLU A 561 -33.33 2.36 -9.90
CA GLU A 561 -32.71 1.11 -9.46
C GLU A 561 -31.19 1.23 -9.37
N GLN A 562 -30.53 1.79 -10.39
CA GLN A 562 -29.10 2.04 -10.39
C GLN A 562 -28.69 2.97 -9.23
N ASN A 563 -29.50 4.00 -8.97
CA ASN A 563 -29.23 4.92 -7.87
C ASN A 563 -29.34 4.24 -6.49
N LYS A 564 -30.30 3.33 -6.30
CA LYS A 564 -30.37 2.51 -5.06
C LYS A 564 -29.10 1.72 -4.83
N VAL A 565 -28.61 1.03 -5.86
CA VAL A 565 -27.35 0.26 -5.77
C VAL A 565 -26.17 1.17 -5.56
N PHE A 566 -26.08 2.27 -6.30
CA PHE A 566 -25.02 3.28 -6.12
C PHE A 566 -24.95 3.80 -4.69
N GLN A 567 -26.10 4.16 -4.08
CA GLN A 567 -26.13 4.65 -2.68
C GLN A 567 -25.70 3.56 -1.69
N ALA A 568 -26.11 2.30 -1.90
CA ALA A 568 -25.69 1.19 -1.05
C ALA A 568 -24.16 0.96 -1.12
N VAL A 569 -23.61 0.92 -2.32
CA VAL A 569 -22.17 0.73 -2.53
C VAL A 569 -21.36 1.95 -2.02
N LEU A 570 -21.92 3.16 -2.15
CA LEU A 570 -21.31 4.36 -1.60
C LEU A 570 -21.21 4.31 -0.08
N GLN A 571 -22.19 3.71 0.61
CA GLN A 571 -22.11 3.44 2.05
C GLN A 571 -20.99 2.43 2.37
N GLU A 572 -20.78 1.39 1.55
CA GLU A 572 -19.64 0.47 1.73
C GLU A 572 -18.30 1.21 1.59
N TYR A 573 -18.18 2.13 0.63
CA TYR A 573 -16.99 2.98 0.49
C TYR A 573 -16.77 3.87 1.70
N GLN A 574 -17.84 4.53 2.18
CA GLN A 574 -17.77 5.37 3.38
C GLN A 574 -17.36 4.55 4.60
N ALA A 575 -17.91 3.35 4.77
CA ALA A 575 -17.54 2.45 5.87
C ALA A 575 -16.06 2.03 5.79
N ALA A 576 -15.54 1.75 4.60
CA ALA A 576 -14.13 1.43 4.40
C ALA A 576 -13.21 2.62 4.75
N MET A 577 -13.61 3.85 4.40
CA MET A 577 -12.86 5.06 4.78
C MET A 577 -12.97 5.38 6.28
N GLU A 578 -14.13 5.15 6.89
CA GLU A 578 -14.29 5.32 8.35
C GLU A 578 -13.49 4.27 9.14
N TYR A 579 -13.34 3.04 8.65
CA TYR A 579 -12.46 2.03 9.26
C TYR A 579 -11.00 2.51 9.32
N ALA A 580 -10.55 3.21 8.28
CA ALA A 580 -9.20 3.79 8.18
C ALA A 580 -9.14 5.27 8.61
N ALA A 581 -10.15 5.76 9.37
CA ALA A 581 -10.30 7.19 9.65
C ALA A 581 -9.22 7.77 10.58
N ASP A 582 -8.39 6.93 11.17
CA ASP A 582 -7.17 7.28 11.89
C ASP A 582 -5.99 7.64 10.98
N PHE A 583 -6.15 7.49 9.65
CA PHE A 583 -5.17 7.92 8.64
C PHE A 583 -5.64 9.17 7.88
N ALA A 584 -4.73 10.09 7.63
CA ALA A 584 -5.03 11.33 6.90
C ALA A 584 -5.62 11.08 5.50
N TYR A 585 -5.14 10.06 4.77
CA TYR A 585 -5.64 9.72 3.44
C TYR A 585 -7.12 9.36 3.41
N ALA A 586 -7.61 8.66 4.44
CA ALA A 586 -9.02 8.24 4.49
C ALA A 586 -9.95 9.45 4.72
N ARG A 587 -9.57 10.34 5.62
CA ARG A 587 -10.28 11.61 5.83
C ARG A 587 -10.23 12.50 4.60
N TYR A 588 -9.08 12.57 3.93
CA TYR A 588 -8.94 13.28 2.65
C TYR A 588 -9.89 12.71 1.58
N ASN A 589 -9.98 11.39 1.45
CA ASN A 589 -10.85 10.73 0.49
C ASN A 589 -12.35 10.96 0.80
N LEU A 590 -12.75 10.98 2.08
CA LEU A 590 -14.10 11.40 2.49
C LEU A 590 -14.35 12.88 2.17
N GLY A 591 -13.36 13.75 2.35
CA GLY A 591 -13.42 15.15 1.94
C GLY A 591 -13.65 15.30 0.42
N ASN A 592 -12.92 14.54 -0.39
CA ASN A 592 -13.08 14.51 -1.84
C ASN A 592 -14.48 14.01 -2.25
N LEU A 593 -14.96 12.93 -1.62
CA LEU A 593 -16.30 12.42 -1.84
C LEU A 593 -17.36 13.49 -1.52
N ASN A 594 -17.28 14.12 -0.35
CA ASN A 594 -18.24 15.15 0.06
C ASN A 594 -18.19 16.38 -0.86
N THR A 595 -17.01 16.75 -1.36
CA THR A 595 -16.86 17.80 -2.38
C THR A 595 -17.59 17.42 -3.67
N SER A 596 -17.45 16.18 -4.13
CA SER A 596 -18.11 15.64 -5.32
C SER A 596 -19.63 15.52 -5.16
N MET A 597 -20.09 15.29 -3.93
CA MET A 597 -21.52 15.22 -3.56
C MET A 597 -22.12 16.60 -3.21
N HIS A 598 -21.42 17.70 -3.48
CA HIS A 598 -21.86 19.07 -3.17
C HIS A 598 -22.19 19.30 -1.69
N GLN A 599 -21.41 18.71 -0.76
CA GLN A 599 -21.54 18.83 0.69
C GLN A 599 -20.32 19.56 1.29
N PRO A 600 -20.17 20.87 1.08
CA PRO A 600 -18.92 21.60 1.39
C PRO A 600 -18.60 21.61 2.90
N GLU A 601 -19.60 21.68 3.79
CA GLU A 601 -19.38 21.68 5.23
C GLU A 601 -18.72 20.36 5.70
N LYS A 602 -19.23 19.21 5.22
CA LYS A 602 -18.65 17.89 5.53
C LYS A 602 -17.27 17.70 4.89
N ALA A 603 -17.08 18.27 3.68
CA ALA A 603 -15.78 18.24 3.04
C ALA A 603 -14.72 19.01 3.86
N ILE A 604 -15.05 20.22 4.33
CA ILE A 604 -14.20 21.03 5.21
C ILE A 604 -13.86 20.28 6.50
N GLU A 605 -14.86 19.65 7.14
CA GLU A 605 -14.66 18.86 8.35
C GLU A 605 -13.65 17.74 8.13
N ASN A 606 -13.82 16.95 7.05
CA ASN A 606 -12.94 15.85 6.76
C ASN A 606 -11.52 16.29 6.35
N TYR A 607 -11.35 17.35 5.56
CA TYR A 607 -10.01 17.86 5.25
C TYR A 607 -9.30 18.40 6.50
N ARG A 608 -10.01 19.09 7.40
CA ARG A 608 -9.45 19.52 8.68
C ARG A 608 -9.05 18.34 9.56
N ALA A 609 -9.87 17.28 9.60
CA ALA A 609 -9.54 16.06 10.33
C ALA A 609 -8.27 15.40 9.73
N ALA A 610 -8.12 15.36 8.42
CA ALA A 610 -6.91 14.86 7.78
C ALA A 610 -5.66 15.65 8.20
N ILE A 611 -5.74 16.99 8.21
CA ILE A 611 -4.64 17.87 8.63
C ILE A 611 -4.33 17.72 10.13
N LEU A 612 -5.35 17.45 10.96
CA LEU A 612 -5.15 17.21 12.40
C LEU A 612 -4.42 15.89 12.67
N ILE A 613 -4.66 14.86 11.84
CA ILE A 613 -3.99 13.55 11.95
C ILE A 613 -2.54 13.66 11.48
N ASP A 614 -2.32 14.36 10.36
CA ASP A 614 -1.02 14.55 9.75
C ASP A 614 -0.94 15.94 9.10
N ASP A 615 -0.23 16.86 9.74
CA ASP A 615 -0.09 18.23 9.26
C ASP A 615 0.87 18.36 8.06
N GLN A 616 1.65 17.31 7.76
CA GLN A 616 2.49 17.22 6.56
C GLN A 616 1.73 16.69 5.34
N PHE A 617 0.49 16.19 5.52
CA PHE A 617 -0.32 15.68 4.43
C PHE A 617 -0.89 16.83 3.57
N TYR A 618 0.00 17.49 2.80
CA TYR A 618 -0.33 18.67 1.99
C TYR A 618 -1.55 18.51 1.05
N PRO A 619 -1.92 17.33 0.49
CA PRO A 619 -3.08 17.22 -0.39
C PRO A 619 -4.38 17.69 0.27
N ALA A 620 -4.55 17.43 1.58
CA ALA A 620 -5.72 17.93 2.32
C ALA A 620 -5.70 19.45 2.48
N LYS A 621 -4.52 20.05 2.73
CA LYS A 621 -4.38 21.52 2.81
C LYS A 621 -4.72 22.18 1.49
N VAL A 622 -4.26 21.61 0.37
CA VAL A 622 -4.52 22.15 -0.98
C VAL A 622 -6.00 22.07 -1.32
N ASN A 623 -6.65 20.92 -1.14
CA ASN A 623 -8.07 20.76 -1.45
C ASN A 623 -8.96 21.63 -0.55
N LEU A 624 -8.59 21.75 0.73
CA LEU A 624 -9.27 22.68 1.66
C LEU A 624 -9.11 24.14 1.23
N ALA A 625 -7.92 24.54 0.76
CA ALA A 625 -7.68 25.87 0.24
C ALA A 625 -8.52 26.16 -1.01
N MET A 626 -8.58 25.19 -1.95
CA MET A 626 -9.43 25.32 -3.14
C MET A 626 -10.92 25.47 -2.77
N LEU A 627 -11.38 24.72 -1.77
CA LEU A 627 -12.76 24.80 -1.29
C LEU A 627 -13.02 26.14 -0.61
N TYR A 628 -12.10 26.64 0.23
CA TYR A 628 -12.21 27.96 0.84
C TYR A 628 -12.21 29.09 -0.18
N ASN A 629 -11.39 29.01 -1.23
CA ASN A 629 -11.41 29.99 -2.32
C ASN A 629 -12.78 29.99 -3.02
N LYS A 630 -13.32 28.80 -3.34
CA LYS A 630 -14.65 28.67 -3.94
C LYS A 630 -15.76 29.29 -3.08
N GLU A 631 -15.64 29.17 -1.74
CA GLU A 631 -16.57 29.76 -0.77
C GLU A 631 -16.25 31.25 -0.45
N GLY A 632 -15.32 31.88 -1.15
CA GLY A 632 -14.92 33.28 -0.94
C GLY A 632 -14.10 33.56 0.31
N GLN A 633 -13.60 32.50 0.99
CA GLN A 633 -12.77 32.60 2.19
C GLN A 633 -11.28 32.66 1.84
N ASN A 634 -10.93 33.63 0.98
CA ASN A 634 -9.61 33.73 0.31
C ASN A 634 -8.43 33.84 1.30
N ASP A 635 -8.62 34.48 2.47
CA ASP A 635 -7.55 34.60 3.47
C ASP A 635 -7.18 33.24 4.09
N LYS A 636 -8.17 32.38 4.32
CA LYS A 636 -7.92 30.99 4.81
C LYS A 636 -7.26 30.14 3.72
N ALA A 637 -7.70 30.30 2.48
CA ALA A 637 -7.09 29.60 1.35
C ALA A 637 -5.62 29.98 1.19
N GLU A 638 -5.31 31.29 1.24
CA GLU A 638 -3.95 31.80 1.16
C GLU A 638 -3.06 31.26 2.29
N SER A 639 -3.53 31.29 3.52
CA SER A 639 -2.78 30.78 4.68
C SER A 639 -2.35 29.32 4.48
N LEU A 640 -3.27 28.45 3.99
CA LEU A 640 -2.97 27.04 3.73
C LEU A 640 -1.98 26.86 2.57
N LEU A 641 -2.14 27.58 1.45
CA LEU A 641 -1.23 27.47 0.32
C LEU A 641 0.18 27.98 0.66
N ARG A 642 0.30 29.07 1.45
CA ARG A 642 1.61 29.55 1.93
C ARG A 642 2.31 28.53 2.84
N ASP A 643 1.57 27.87 3.71
CA ASP A 643 2.10 26.81 4.55
C ASP A 643 2.68 25.68 3.69
N VAL A 644 1.93 25.22 2.68
CA VAL A 644 2.41 24.17 1.76
C VAL A 644 3.63 24.61 0.96
N VAL A 645 3.63 25.83 0.39
CA VAL A 645 4.79 26.35 -0.37
C VAL A 645 6.04 26.47 0.49
N THR A 646 5.87 26.76 1.79
CA THR A 646 7.00 26.88 2.73
C THR A 646 7.57 25.50 3.07
N SER A 647 6.71 24.51 3.32
CA SER A 647 7.11 23.15 3.70
C SER A 647 7.58 22.33 2.49
N HIS A 648 7.06 22.62 1.30
CA HIS A 648 7.28 21.87 0.06
C HIS A 648 7.62 22.82 -1.11
N PRO A 649 8.79 23.48 -1.10
CA PRO A 649 9.18 24.45 -2.12
C PRO A 649 9.40 23.83 -3.51
N GLU A 650 9.48 22.51 -3.62
CA GLU A 650 9.58 21.76 -4.88
C GLU A 650 8.22 21.61 -5.61
N LEU A 651 7.10 21.89 -4.92
CA LEU A 651 5.76 21.76 -5.48
C LEU A 651 5.33 23.03 -6.26
N HIS A 652 5.93 23.26 -7.40
CA HIS A 652 5.65 24.44 -8.25
C HIS A 652 4.19 24.58 -8.69
N GLU A 653 3.37 23.50 -8.65
CA GLU A 653 1.92 23.56 -8.89
C GLU A 653 1.20 24.37 -7.79
N ILE A 654 1.69 24.29 -6.57
CA ILE A 654 1.11 25.04 -5.45
C ILE A 654 1.50 26.53 -5.52
N GLU A 655 2.73 26.82 -5.98
CA GLU A 655 3.13 28.20 -6.29
C GLU A 655 2.25 28.81 -7.39
N TYR A 656 1.88 28.00 -8.42
CA TYR A 656 0.93 28.44 -9.44
C TYR A 656 -0.45 28.74 -8.84
N SER A 657 -0.97 27.87 -8.00
CA SER A 657 -2.27 28.02 -7.34
C SER A 657 -2.29 29.25 -6.41
N LEU A 658 -1.24 29.46 -5.62
CA LEU A 658 -1.08 30.64 -4.76
C LEU A 658 -0.97 31.94 -5.59
N GLY A 659 -0.22 31.92 -6.69
CA GLY A 659 -0.12 33.06 -7.60
C GLY A 659 -1.46 33.46 -8.20
N LEU A 660 -2.31 32.52 -8.58
CA LEU A 660 -3.67 32.80 -9.06
C LEU A 660 -4.56 33.39 -7.97
N LEU A 661 -4.53 32.81 -6.75
CA LEU A 661 -5.31 33.31 -5.61
C LEU A 661 -4.92 34.76 -5.23
N LEU A 662 -3.62 35.05 -5.20
CA LEU A 662 -3.11 36.41 -4.93
C LEU A 662 -3.54 37.40 -6.02
N ALA A 663 -3.53 36.98 -7.30
CA ALA A 663 -4.04 37.79 -8.40
C ALA A 663 -5.55 38.09 -8.24
N GLU A 664 -6.35 37.13 -7.81
CA GLU A 664 -7.77 37.31 -7.48
C GLU A 664 -7.95 38.30 -6.32
N LYS A 665 -7.12 38.20 -5.28
CA LYS A 665 -7.07 39.15 -4.15
C LYS A 665 -6.51 40.53 -4.53
N LYS A 666 -6.04 40.71 -5.76
CA LYS A 666 -5.43 41.95 -6.31
C LYS A 666 -4.03 42.27 -5.74
N ASP A 667 -3.37 41.28 -5.14
CA ASP A 667 -1.96 41.37 -4.76
C ASP A 667 -1.08 40.98 -5.95
N TYR A 668 -1.07 41.86 -6.95
CA TYR A 668 -0.52 41.56 -8.27
C TYR A 668 1.00 41.42 -8.27
N ASP A 669 1.72 42.20 -7.44
CA ASP A 669 3.18 42.10 -7.38
C ASP A 669 3.65 40.78 -6.82
N GLU A 670 3.05 40.31 -5.71
CA GLU A 670 3.38 39.02 -5.12
C GLU A 670 2.90 37.85 -6.01
N ALA A 671 1.72 37.98 -6.62
CA ALA A 671 1.22 37.01 -7.59
C ALA A 671 2.23 36.76 -8.73
N ALA A 672 2.84 37.84 -9.24
CA ALA A 672 3.85 37.74 -10.29
C ALA A 672 5.11 36.98 -9.83
N VAL A 673 5.51 37.09 -8.57
CA VAL A 673 6.64 36.35 -8.01
C VAL A 673 6.35 34.83 -8.04
N TYR A 674 5.18 34.43 -7.54
CA TYR A 674 4.82 33.01 -7.49
C TYR A 674 4.57 32.41 -8.88
N LEU A 675 3.94 33.17 -9.80
CA LEU A 675 3.77 32.70 -11.18
C LEU A 675 5.11 32.56 -11.92
N LYS A 676 6.11 33.40 -11.64
CA LYS A 676 7.47 33.24 -12.19
C LYS A 676 8.15 31.99 -11.66
N ARG A 677 8.03 31.70 -10.36
CA ARG A 677 8.56 30.46 -9.78
C ARG A 677 7.89 29.22 -10.39
N ALA A 678 6.56 29.24 -10.53
CA ALA A 678 5.83 28.17 -11.20
C ALA A 678 6.28 27.96 -12.66
N ALA A 679 6.60 29.05 -13.38
CA ALA A 679 7.12 28.99 -14.76
C ALA A 679 8.51 28.31 -14.84
N ILE A 680 9.33 28.42 -13.78
CA ILE A 680 10.64 27.73 -13.70
C ILE A 680 10.41 26.22 -13.58
N GLY A 681 9.49 25.78 -12.72
CA GLY A 681 9.18 24.37 -12.53
C GLY A 681 8.47 23.73 -13.73
N PHE A 682 7.69 24.52 -14.48
CA PHE A 682 6.93 24.05 -15.64
C PHE A 682 7.25 24.83 -16.91
N PRO A 683 8.48 24.74 -17.47
CA PRO A 683 8.95 25.56 -18.57
C PRO A 683 8.18 25.34 -19.89
N ASN A 684 7.41 24.28 -20.00
CA ASN A 684 6.62 23.92 -21.18
C ASN A 684 5.10 24.06 -20.99
N ARG A 685 4.63 24.64 -19.86
CA ARG A 685 3.19 24.80 -19.59
C ARG A 685 2.71 26.20 -20.02
N ALA A 686 2.20 26.31 -21.24
CA ALA A 686 1.80 27.58 -21.86
C ALA A 686 0.85 28.42 -21.00
N ARG A 687 -0.09 27.78 -20.29
CA ARG A 687 -1.09 28.45 -19.43
C ARG A 687 -0.45 29.33 -18.33
N ILE A 688 0.67 28.91 -17.76
CA ILE A 688 1.40 29.67 -16.72
C ILE A 688 1.93 30.99 -17.33
N TYR A 689 2.56 30.91 -18.49
CA TYR A 689 3.09 32.10 -19.18
C TYR A 689 1.99 33.03 -19.65
N TYR A 690 0.85 32.50 -20.07
CA TYR A 690 -0.31 33.30 -20.41
C TYR A 690 -0.82 34.10 -19.20
N ASN A 691 -1.07 33.47 -18.07
CA ASN A 691 -1.53 34.14 -16.85
C ASN A 691 -0.50 35.13 -16.32
N LEU A 692 0.78 34.78 -16.32
CA LEU A 692 1.89 35.68 -15.97
C LEU A 692 1.96 36.87 -16.89
N GLY A 693 1.82 36.67 -18.21
CA GLY A 693 1.84 37.74 -19.19
C GLY A 693 0.71 38.74 -19.02
N LEU A 694 -0.52 38.29 -18.77
CA LEU A 694 -1.65 39.15 -18.46
C LEU A 694 -1.44 39.97 -17.19
N LEU A 695 -0.90 39.32 -16.14
CA LEU A 695 -0.60 39.96 -14.87
C LEU A 695 0.51 41.04 -15.02
N LEU A 696 1.60 40.71 -15.73
CA LEU A 696 2.70 41.64 -16.00
C LEU A 696 2.26 42.84 -16.87
N GLN A 697 1.32 42.63 -17.81
CA GLN A 697 0.68 43.67 -18.56
C GLN A 697 -0.10 44.62 -17.63
N HIS A 698 -0.83 44.10 -16.66
CA HIS A 698 -1.54 44.88 -15.65
C HIS A 698 -0.56 45.71 -14.80
N LEU A 699 0.56 45.14 -14.42
CA LEU A 699 1.65 45.77 -13.66
C LEU A 699 2.51 46.74 -14.52
N LYS A 700 2.19 46.91 -15.81
CA LYS A 700 2.95 47.74 -16.77
C LYS A 700 4.42 47.34 -16.92
N LYS A 701 4.73 46.04 -16.66
CA LYS A 701 6.07 45.44 -16.88
C LYS A 701 6.16 44.92 -18.33
N ASP A 702 6.18 45.87 -19.27
CA ASP A 702 5.91 45.60 -20.68
C ASP A 702 6.84 44.59 -21.34
N SER A 703 8.16 44.71 -21.14
CA SER A 703 9.12 43.75 -21.73
C SER A 703 8.90 42.30 -21.23
N GLU A 704 8.63 42.16 -19.94
CA GLU A 704 8.38 40.84 -19.35
C GLU A 704 7.03 40.27 -19.79
N ALA A 705 6.00 41.12 -19.92
CA ALA A 705 4.68 40.74 -20.41
C ALA A 705 4.74 40.21 -21.85
N GLU A 706 5.47 40.95 -22.74
CA GLU A 706 5.70 40.53 -24.11
C GLU A 706 6.39 39.18 -24.19
N ALA A 707 7.47 38.99 -23.43
CA ALA A 707 8.20 37.72 -23.39
C ALA A 707 7.33 36.55 -22.93
N ALA A 708 6.53 36.76 -21.88
CA ALA A 708 5.64 35.72 -21.35
C ALA A 708 4.51 35.36 -22.34
N LEU A 709 3.80 36.32 -22.92
CA LEU A 709 2.75 36.10 -23.92
C LEU A 709 3.30 35.43 -25.18
N THR A 710 4.49 35.88 -25.65
CA THR A 710 5.18 35.22 -26.78
C THR A 710 5.55 33.78 -26.46
N LYS A 711 6.05 33.50 -25.26
CA LYS A 711 6.34 32.11 -24.82
C LYS A 711 5.09 31.26 -24.83
N ALA A 712 3.96 31.75 -24.31
CA ALA A 712 2.69 31.03 -24.32
C ALA A 712 2.23 30.68 -25.74
N THR A 713 2.27 31.63 -26.68
CA THR A 713 1.93 31.37 -28.09
C THR A 713 2.91 30.45 -28.81
N THR A 714 4.19 30.48 -28.43
CA THR A 714 5.21 29.56 -28.99
C THR A 714 4.97 28.13 -28.55
N LEU A 715 4.57 27.92 -27.29
CA LEU A 715 4.30 26.59 -26.74
C LEU A 715 2.99 25.99 -27.30
N GLU A 716 1.96 26.82 -27.49
CA GLU A 716 0.68 26.40 -28.05
C GLU A 716 0.26 27.37 -29.20
N PRO A 717 0.82 27.18 -30.40
CA PRO A 717 0.63 28.11 -31.50
C PRO A 717 -0.79 28.15 -32.09
N ASP A 718 -1.60 27.14 -31.76
CA ASP A 718 -2.99 27.02 -32.24
C ASP A 718 -4.01 27.51 -31.19
N ASN A 719 -3.57 27.95 -30.01
CA ASN A 719 -4.48 28.39 -28.95
C ASN A 719 -4.95 29.82 -29.20
N ILE A 720 -6.23 29.96 -29.57
CA ILE A 720 -6.83 31.24 -29.93
C ILE A 720 -6.77 32.29 -28.81
N ASN A 721 -6.87 31.88 -27.54
CA ASN A 721 -6.82 32.80 -26.40
C ASN A 721 -5.43 33.44 -26.26
N TYR A 722 -4.37 32.65 -26.51
CA TYR A 722 -3.00 33.13 -26.42
C TYR A 722 -2.66 34.07 -27.60
N LEU A 723 -3.07 33.68 -28.80
CA LEU A 723 -2.95 34.54 -30.00
C LEU A 723 -3.70 35.84 -29.81
N TYR A 724 -4.92 35.80 -29.27
CA TYR A 724 -5.72 37.00 -28.97
C TYR A 724 -5.01 37.89 -27.96
N ALA A 725 -4.58 37.35 -26.83
CA ALA A 725 -3.93 38.13 -25.78
C ALA A 725 -2.66 38.84 -26.27
N LEU A 726 -1.82 38.15 -27.06
CA LEU A 726 -0.60 38.73 -27.61
C LEU A 726 -0.93 39.80 -28.67
N THR A 727 -1.93 39.57 -29.52
CA THR A 727 -2.39 40.58 -30.53
C THR A 727 -2.93 41.82 -29.82
N GLU A 728 -3.79 41.65 -28.80
CA GLU A 728 -4.35 42.76 -28.02
C GLU A 728 -3.25 43.53 -27.26
N TYR A 729 -2.26 42.81 -26.70
CA TYR A 729 -1.09 43.43 -26.09
C TYR A 729 -0.36 44.37 -27.04
N TYR A 730 -0.08 43.91 -28.28
CA TYR A 730 0.59 44.76 -29.29
C TYR A 730 -0.28 45.93 -29.74
N LEU A 731 -1.58 45.72 -29.93
CA LEU A 731 -2.53 46.80 -30.29
C LEU A 731 -2.56 47.92 -29.25
N LYS A 732 -2.67 47.56 -27.95
CA LYS A 732 -2.68 48.54 -26.85
C LYS A 732 -1.41 49.40 -26.77
N ARG A 733 -0.31 48.94 -27.37
CA ARG A 733 0.99 49.60 -27.41
C ARG A 733 1.34 50.19 -28.76
N SER A 734 0.36 50.23 -29.68
CA SER A 734 0.52 50.70 -31.04
C SER A 734 1.65 49.99 -31.82
N LYS A 735 1.99 48.75 -31.43
CA LYS A 735 2.94 47.85 -32.12
C LYS A 735 2.21 47.11 -33.25
N PHE A 736 1.70 47.85 -34.25
CA PHE A 736 0.85 47.26 -35.30
C PHE A 736 1.60 46.31 -36.23
N ARG A 737 2.91 46.55 -36.44
CA ARG A 737 3.75 45.67 -37.29
C ARG A 737 3.93 44.28 -36.64
N GLU A 738 4.12 44.27 -35.33
CA GLU A 738 4.25 43.02 -34.54
C GLU A 738 2.91 42.28 -34.36
N ALA A 739 1.81 43.04 -34.25
CA ALA A 739 0.46 42.49 -34.13
C ALA A 739 0.00 41.76 -35.41
N LYS A 740 0.40 42.25 -36.60
CA LYS A 740 -0.10 41.76 -37.88
C LYS A 740 0.15 40.25 -38.10
N PRO A 741 1.38 39.73 -37.95
CA PRO A 741 1.64 38.30 -38.16
C PRO A 741 0.86 37.41 -37.19
N ILE A 742 0.66 37.83 -35.94
CA ILE A 742 -0.10 37.05 -34.94
C ILE A 742 -1.59 37.02 -35.31
N ALA A 743 -2.17 38.14 -35.73
CA ALA A 743 -3.56 38.18 -36.20
C ALA A 743 -3.75 37.38 -37.49
N GLN A 744 -2.76 37.38 -38.40
CA GLN A 744 -2.78 36.50 -39.58
C GLN A 744 -2.74 35.01 -39.22
N GLN A 745 -1.91 34.63 -38.24
CA GLN A 745 -1.87 33.28 -37.71
C GLN A 745 -3.20 32.88 -37.09
N MET A 746 -3.85 33.77 -36.34
CA MET A 746 -5.19 33.54 -35.76
C MET A 746 -6.21 33.25 -36.85
N VAL A 747 -6.25 34.05 -37.94
CA VAL A 747 -7.16 33.84 -39.07
C VAL A 747 -6.85 32.52 -39.79
N ALA A 748 -5.58 32.21 -40.01
CA ALA A 748 -5.16 30.99 -40.68
C ALA A 748 -5.53 29.70 -39.89
N ARG A 749 -5.36 29.73 -38.57
CA ARG A 749 -5.63 28.60 -37.71
C ARG A 749 -7.11 28.46 -37.31
N HIS A 750 -7.83 29.60 -37.26
CA HIS A 750 -9.23 29.67 -36.83
C HIS A 750 -10.06 30.49 -37.82
N PRO A 751 -10.20 30.06 -39.09
CA PRO A 751 -10.85 30.85 -40.13
C PRO A 751 -12.32 31.16 -39.89
N ALA A 752 -13.01 30.31 -39.11
CA ALA A 752 -14.42 30.53 -38.75
C ALA A 752 -14.62 31.58 -37.61
N MET A 753 -13.55 31.96 -36.93
CA MET A 753 -13.63 32.88 -35.78
C MET A 753 -13.52 34.35 -36.23
N GLN A 754 -14.63 35.08 -36.19
CA GLN A 754 -14.73 36.48 -36.63
C GLN A 754 -13.75 37.41 -35.91
N VAL A 755 -13.33 37.14 -34.68
CA VAL A 755 -12.43 37.95 -33.87
C VAL A 755 -11.08 38.15 -34.55
N GLY A 756 -10.48 37.12 -35.15
CA GLY A 756 -9.22 37.20 -35.89
C GLY A 756 -9.31 38.15 -37.09
N HIS A 757 -10.38 38.01 -37.88
CA HIS A 757 -10.63 38.89 -39.03
C HIS A 757 -10.83 40.35 -38.62
N ASN A 758 -11.57 40.64 -37.56
CA ASN A 758 -11.80 41.97 -37.03
C ASN A 758 -10.48 42.62 -36.56
N LEU A 759 -9.66 41.87 -35.78
CA LEU A 759 -8.37 42.38 -35.34
C LEU A 759 -7.44 42.68 -36.51
N LEU A 760 -7.35 41.81 -37.51
CA LEU A 760 -6.52 42.01 -38.70
C LEU A 760 -6.98 43.21 -39.50
N SER A 761 -8.28 43.43 -39.64
CA SER A 761 -8.84 44.64 -40.30
C SER A 761 -8.47 45.93 -39.57
N ILE A 762 -8.58 45.93 -38.21
CA ILE A 762 -8.17 47.08 -37.39
C ILE A 762 -6.68 47.35 -37.56
N ILE A 763 -5.85 46.32 -37.52
CA ILE A 763 -4.39 46.44 -37.65
C ILE A 763 -4.01 47.01 -39.03
N ASN A 764 -4.60 46.49 -40.11
CA ASN A 764 -4.30 46.99 -41.45
C ASN A 764 -4.68 48.45 -41.60
N ARG A 765 -5.87 48.86 -41.14
CA ARG A 765 -6.30 50.28 -41.15
C ARG A 765 -5.32 51.17 -40.38
N LYS A 766 -4.86 50.73 -39.19
CA LYS A 766 -3.92 51.50 -38.39
C LYS A 766 -2.52 51.61 -39.03
N LEU A 767 -2.08 50.58 -39.74
CA LEU A 767 -0.84 50.62 -40.50
C LEU A 767 -0.93 51.56 -41.70
N ASP A 768 -2.12 51.63 -42.37
CA ASP A 768 -2.35 52.57 -43.49
C ASP A 768 -2.44 54.03 -43.02
N GLU A 769 -2.94 54.30 -41.80
CA GLU A 769 -2.96 55.63 -41.16
C GLU A 769 -1.57 56.09 -40.70
N THR A 770 -0.61 55.24 -40.52
CA THR A 770 0.74 55.52 -40.03
C THR A 770 1.81 55.53 -41.11
N ASN A 771 1.51 55.08 -42.32
CA ASN A 771 2.32 55.21 -43.53
C ASN A 771 1.91 56.49 -44.31
#